data_b1e8f85c4d5e46485ac0425a6bdcd931
#
_entry.id   b1e8f85c4d5e46485ac0425a6bdcd931
#
_cell.length_a   1.000
_cell.length_b   1.000
_cell.length_c   1.000
_cell.angle_alpha   90.00
_cell.angle_beta   90.00
_cell.angle_gamma   90.00
#
_symmetry.space_group_name_H-M   'P 1'
#
loop_
_entity.id
_entity.type
_entity.pdbx_description
1 polymer ?
#
loop_
_entity_poly.entity_id
_entity_poly.type
_entity_poly.pdbx_seq_one_letter_code
_entity_poly.pdbx_strand_id
1 'polypeptide(L)'
;VPSDAVAMACLARMSDVSLPAFSGFGFLCTLSDAVSQGQFATLAESPMAVSLHYSGKLSPLYIFDVGAASPNPSSEASELMAFGQRNGLQTTYVDCSSVLDGQGLATRSLVVMAETETLVKSSRRHLSQSLSVMGNPGFTQAAAAASGTDLLFISYAQAKPLFTSVFNRKYFKEKYGSSEYSAVYSARAAFSGTLAQWSVFSISSEDSVPMMLKGVNLFDSDASDFMSVLAKSTGSISQISSVLPSYTYFALSIPMGDMAQYVDAYQAYLDSKQALPSYNKLQKALQAKSKIAPSEFLRRIGVKEVAVASFGEPSSPRMVNLMKVGRQDTLMFRGTGVTSFKGYAPQVHEYAFPGYLAAVFGGYFHLDDESHFTYVDGWLITGSYEAVKEFQSGRACEYTLSQYMADAGKDDLIAREGTLLAAYLNLGQDNGCLASILNEPLADLLKDVADDAEYSPMVLTAYKKRGHVATDIMVSNLSMQRVKAPEFERDTVVVIPEGPFRVKNSGTGKMNLFYQNSSGAICLKEEDGKGLWGVPFGKPLCGTAQTVDYYANGKLQIVFGSGSSVYMIDRLGRFVGGFPVDFGKEILLGPDVYDFNGNNAYNIMVLHKDRTIEMYNLKGQKPASWNGIDPGETIKALPEKIEVGGRIYWVVRTSKQTLIYPFTGGTPLTAFTGQQMIMPDSSIDVVDEASVQVQCYDGRARVVKLK
;
A
#
# COMPACT_ATOMS: atom_id res chain seq x y z
N VAL A 1 -34.95 -20.16 -6.49
CA VAL A 1 -33.52 -20.31 -6.23
C VAL A 1 -33.34 -21.25 -5.05
N PRO A 2 -32.44 -22.25 -5.12
CA PRO A 2 -32.08 -23.11 -4.00
C PRO A 2 -31.56 -22.32 -2.78
N SER A 3 -31.84 -22.86 -1.58
CA SER A 3 -31.49 -22.21 -0.30
C SER A 3 -29.98 -22.13 -0.01
N ASP A 4 -29.16 -22.87 -0.79
CA ASP A 4 -27.69 -22.89 -0.67
C ASP A 4 -26.98 -21.88 -1.59
N ALA A 5 -27.72 -20.96 -2.19
CA ALA A 5 -27.14 -19.89 -3.00
C ALA A 5 -26.23 -18.95 -2.18
N VAL A 6 -25.03 -18.76 -2.64
CA VAL A 6 -24.02 -17.84 -2.06
C VAL A 6 -24.39 -16.39 -2.39
N ALA A 7 -24.72 -16.16 -3.65
CA ALA A 7 -25.20 -14.87 -4.16
C ALA A 7 -26.31 -15.12 -5.19
N MET A 8 -27.15 -14.11 -5.36
CA MET A 8 -28.31 -14.24 -6.27
C MET A 8 -28.65 -12.86 -6.83
N ALA A 9 -28.60 -12.72 -8.16
CA ALA A 9 -29.17 -11.59 -8.87
C ALA A 9 -30.60 -11.93 -9.30
N CYS A 10 -31.54 -11.05 -8.97
CA CYS A 10 -32.92 -11.10 -9.44
C CYS A 10 -33.15 -9.91 -10.35
N LEU A 11 -33.42 -10.18 -11.62
CA LEU A 11 -33.63 -9.18 -12.65
C LEU A 11 -35.13 -9.08 -12.94
N ALA A 12 -35.65 -7.88 -13.05
CA ALA A 12 -37.02 -7.64 -13.41
C ALA A 12 -37.32 -8.08 -14.84
N ARG A 13 -36.33 -8.01 -15.71
CA ARG A 13 -36.44 -8.42 -17.13
C ARG A 13 -35.20 -9.18 -17.56
N MET A 14 -35.37 -10.17 -18.41
CA MET A 14 -34.27 -10.92 -19.01
C MET A 14 -33.33 -9.99 -19.83
N SER A 15 -33.87 -8.95 -20.46
CA SER A 15 -33.09 -7.95 -21.19
C SER A 15 -32.05 -7.20 -20.33
N ASP A 16 -32.25 -7.15 -19.00
CA ASP A 16 -31.34 -6.47 -18.07
C ASP A 16 -30.02 -7.24 -17.87
N VAL A 17 -29.84 -8.44 -18.49
CA VAL A 17 -28.54 -9.13 -18.60
C VAL A 17 -27.50 -8.32 -19.41
N SER A 18 -27.96 -7.33 -20.19
CA SER A 18 -27.09 -6.39 -20.91
C SER A 18 -26.32 -5.43 -19.98
N LEU A 19 -26.68 -5.37 -18.68
CA LEU A 19 -25.96 -4.56 -17.72
C LEU A 19 -24.49 -5.00 -17.61
N PRO A 20 -23.54 -4.06 -17.60
CA PRO A 20 -22.10 -4.38 -17.50
C PRO A 20 -21.73 -5.28 -16.33
N ALA A 21 -22.53 -5.27 -15.26
CA ALA A 21 -22.35 -6.13 -14.09
C ALA A 21 -22.33 -7.63 -14.42
N PHE A 22 -22.86 -8.04 -15.56
CA PHE A 22 -22.94 -9.44 -16.00
C PHE A 22 -21.94 -9.81 -17.10
N SER A 23 -21.12 -8.91 -17.54
CA SER A 23 -20.13 -9.12 -18.62
C SER A 23 -19.13 -10.24 -18.36
N GLY A 24 -18.84 -10.54 -17.08
CA GLY A 24 -17.99 -11.68 -16.67
C GLY A 24 -18.64 -13.06 -16.81
N PHE A 25 -19.94 -13.15 -17.19
CA PHE A 25 -20.65 -14.41 -17.37
C PHE A 25 -20.83 -14.69 -18.87
N GLY A 26 -19.97 -15.49 -19.47
CA GLY A 26 -19.95 -15.74 -20.93
C GLY A 26 -21.30 -16.15 -21.51
N PHE A 27 -22.10 -16.97 -20.80
CA PHE A 27 -23.45 -17.31 -21.24
C PHE A 27 -24.39 -16.10 -21.26
N LEU A 28 -24.30 -15.19 -20.24
CA LEU A 28 -25.15 -13.99 -20.19
C LEU A 28 -24.80 -13.00 -21.29
N CYS A 29 -23.50 -12.87 -21.64
CA CYS A 29 -23.08 -12.06 -22.78
C CYS A 29 -23.71 -12.60 -24.10
N THR A 30 -23.59 -13.90 -24.32
CA THR A 30 -24.21 -14.54 -25.51
C THR A 30 -25.75 -14.40 -25.53
N LEU A 31 -26.37 -14.44 -24.34
CA LEU A 31 -27.82 -14.22 -24.20
C LEU A 31 -28.19 -12.76 -24.47
N SER A 32 -27.41 -11.82 -23.97
CA SER A 32 -27.58 -10.38 -24.22
C SER A 32 -27.52 -10.07 -25.72
N ASP A 33 -26.54 -10.65 -26.44
CA ASP A 33 -26.43 -10.52 -27.89
C ASP A 33 -27.66 -11.08 -28.62
N ALA A 34 -28.13 -12.26 -28.21
CA ALA A 34 -29.32 -12.89 -28.79
C ALA A 34 -30.59 -12.03 -28.59
N VAL A 35 -30.77 -11.50 -27.37
CA VAL A 35 -31.90 -10.61 -27.03
C VAL A 35 -31.80 -9.29 -27.82
N SER A 36 -30.63 -8.70 -27.94
CA SER A 36 -30.42 -7.46 -28.71
C SER A 36 -30.72 -7.65 -30.22
N GLN A 37 -30.56 -8.86 -30.73
CA GLN A 37 -30.89 -9.25 -32.10
C GLN A 37 -32.38 -9.60 -32.28
N GLY A 38 -33.19 -9.43 -31.23
CA GLY A 38 -34.64 -9.67 -31.25
C GLY A 38 -35.06 -11.13 -31.03
N GLN A 39 -34.14 -12.02 -30.60
CA GLN A 39 -34.49 -13.35 -30.12
C GLN A 39 -35.19 -13.25 -28.76
N PHE A 40 -36.10 -14.18 -28.48
CA PHE A 40 -36.83 -14.25 -27.21
C PHE A 40 -37.61 -12.97 -26.86
N ALA A 41 -38.22 -12.34 -27.87
CA ALA A 41 -38.87 -11.02 -27.72
C ALA A 41 -39.94 -10.97 -26.62
N THR A 42 -40.73 -12.07 -26.46
CA THR A 42 -41.72 -12.15 -25.38
C THR A 42 -41.08 -12.41 -24.03
N LEU A 43 -40.00 -13.21 -23.95
CA LEU A 43 -39.29 -13.52 -22.73
C LEU A 43 -38.35 -12.43 -22.28
N ALA A 44 -37.95 -11.52 -23.19
CA ALA A 44 -37.06 -10.41 -22.87
C ALA A 44 -37.58 -9.50 -21.72
N GLU A 45 -38.91 -9.38 -21.64
CA GLU A 45 -39.59 -8.60 -20.58
C GLU A 45 -39.97 -9.43 -19.35
N SER A 46 -39.62 -10.72 -19.33
CA SER A 46 -39.94 -11.62 -18.21
C SER A 46 -38.80 -11.63 -17.18
N PRO A 47 -39.16 -11.85 -15.89
CA PRO A 47 -38.16 -11.92 -14.83
C PRO A 47 -37.22 -13.12 -14.99
N MET A 48 -35.95 -12.90 -14.53
CA MET A 48 -35.03 -14.00 -14.39
C MET A 48 -34.19 -13.87 -13.09
N ALA A 49 -33.57 -14.98 -12.70
CA ALA A 49 -32.61 -14.98 -11.61
C ALA A 49 -31.35 -15.73 -12.02
N VAL A 50 -30.22 -15.18 -11.57
CA VAL A 50 -28.91 -15.85 -11.66
C VAL A 50 -28.42 -16.08 -10.24
N SER A 51 -28.13 -17.31 -9.88
CA SER A 51 -27.60 -17.63 -8.54
C SER A 51 -26.28 -18.37 -8.62
N LEU A 52 -25.39 -18.08 -7.67
CA LEU A 52 -24.07 -18.70 -7.56
C LEU A 52 -24.11 -19.76 -6.44
N HIS A 53 -23.63 -20.94 -6.74
CA HIS A 53 -23.54 -22.06 -5.80
C HIS A 53 -22.11 -22.52 -5.67
N TYR A 54 -21.67 -22.84 -4.44
CA TYR A 54 -20.30 -23.27 -4.16
C TYR A 54 -20.25 -24.74 -3.76
N SER A 55 -19.64 -25.56 -4.61
CA SER A 55 -19.38 -26.99 -4.37
C SER A 55 -17.94 -27.37 -4.77
N GLY A 56 -16.98 -26.63 -4.24
CA GLY A 56 -15.55 -26.70 -4.63
C GLY A 56 -15.18 -25.70 -5.72
N LYS A 57 -16.10 -25.35 -6.62
CA LYS A 57 -16.02 -24.18 -7.51
C LYS A 57 -17.33 -23.39 -7.45
N LEU A 58 -17.28 -22.13 -7.81
CA LEU A 58 -18.47 -21.32 -8.03
C LEU A 58 -19.12 -21.75 -9.35
N SER A 59 -20.42 -22.06 -9.32
CA SER A 59 -21.15 -22.46 -10.48
C SER A 59 -22.48 -21.69 -10.60
N PRO A 60 -22.75 -21.05 -11.75
CA PRO A 60 -23.99 -20.31 -11.97
C PRO A 60 -25.16 -21.24 -12.23
N LEU A 61 -26.32 -20.82 -11.74
CA LEU A 61 -27.63 -21.40 -12.05
C LEU A 61 -28.50 -20.27 -12.59
N TYR A 62 -29.03 -20.45 -13.77
CA TYR A 62 -29.92 -19.53 -14.47
C TYR A 62 -31.32 -19.99 -14.38
N ILE A 63 -32.27 -19.14 -13.97
CA ILE A 63 -33.68 -19.43 -13.83
C ILE A 63 -34.48 -18.36 -14.56
N PHE A 64 -35.26 -18.78 -15.56
CA PHE A 64 -36.04 -17.90 -16.39
C PHE A 64 -37.52 -18.14 -16.11
N ASP A 65 -38.30 -17.09 -15.92
CA ASP A 65 -39.75 -17.14 -15.91
C ASP A 65 -40.24 -17.17 -17.37
N VAL A 66 -40.90 -18.24 -17.78
CA VAL A 66 -41.32 -18.45 -19.17
C VAL A 66 -42.84 -18.38 -19.35
N GLY A 67 -43.51 -17.79 -18.37
CA GLY A 67 -44.92 -17.45 -18.47
C GLY A 67 -45.83 -18.30 -17.57
N ALA A 68 -47.11 -18.37 -17.92
CA ALA A 68 -48.11 -19.06 -17.13
C ALA A 68 -47.82 -20.56 -17.02
N ALA A 69 -48.23 -21.15 -15.88
CA ALA A 69 -48.07 -22.58 -15.63
C ALA A 69 -48.71 -23.42 -16.76
N SER A 70 -47.88 -24.32 -17.32
CA SER A 70 -48.28 -25.20 -18.41
C SER A 70 -47.49 -26.50 -18.32
N PRO A 71 -48.13 -27.66 -18.58
CA PRO A 71 -47.43 -28.95 -18.60
C PRO A 71 -46.39 -29.04 -19.74
N ASN A 72 -46.52 -28.24 -20.78
CA ASN A 72 -45.60 -28.23 -21.93
C ASN A 72 -44.98 -26.84 -22.11
N PRO A 73 -43.70 -26.78 -22.47
CA PRO A 73 -43.05 -25.51 -22.76
C PRO A 73 -43.65 -24.83 -24.00
N SER A 74 -43.68 -23.50 -24.00
CA SER A 74 -43.99 -22.72 -25.21
C SER A 74 -42.89 -22.89 -26.28
N SER A 75 -43.17 -22.44 -27.52
CA SER A 75 -42.18 -22.46 -28.60
C SER A 75 -40.92 -21.70 -28.19
N GLU A 76 -41.07 -20.51 -27.62
CA GLU A 76 -39.96 -19.63 -27.21
C GLU A 76 -39.22 -20.21 -26.02
N ALA A 77 -39.91 -20.84 -25.05
CA ALA A 77 -39.27 -21.55 -23.96
C ALA A 77 -38.47 -22.78 -24.46
N SER A 78 -38.97 -23.50 -25.46
CA SER A 78 -38.26 -24.61 -26.10
C SER A 78 -37.02 -24.13 -26.85
N GLU A 79 -37.11 -22.99 -27.55
CA GLU A 79 -35.99 -22.34 -28.22
C GLU A 79 -34.93 -21.87 -27.23
N LEU A 80 -35.32 -21.26 -26.11
CA LEU A 80 -34.43 -20.85 -25.02
C LEU A 80 -33.66 -22.04 -24.41
N MET A 81 -34.36 -23.17 -24.20
CA MET A 81 -33.72 -24.43 -23.76
C MET A 81 -32.68 -24.91 -24.77
N ALA A 82 -33.04 -24.92 -26.06
CA ALA A 82 -32.13 -25.33 -27.13
C ALA A 82 -30.92 -24.36 -27.24
N PHE A 83 -31.13 -23.05 -27.01
CA PHE A 83 -30.07 -22.06 -26.95
C PHE A 83 -29.09 -22.38 -25.80
N GLY A 84 -29.59 -22.65 -24.61
CA GLY A 84 -28.76 -23.06 -23.46
C GLY A 84 -27.94 -24.31 -23.76
N GLN A 85 -28.55 -25.34 -24.38
CA GLN A 85 -27.85 -26.56 -24.74
C GLN A 85 -26.74 -26.34 -25.78
N ARG A 86 -26.98 -25.48 -26.78
CA ARG A 86 -25.95 -25.10 -27.76
C ARG A 86 -24.75 -24.37 -27.12
N ASN A 87 -24.98 -23.71 -25.98
CA ASN A 87 -23.94 -23.03 -25.19
C ASN A 87 -23.39 -23.91 -24.04
N GLY A 88 -23.59 -25.24 -24.12
CA GLY A 88 -22.99 -26.20 -23.18
C GLY A 88 -23.71 -26.36 -21.85
N LEU A 89 -24.91 -25.80 -21.70
CA LEU A 89 -25.65 -25.88 -20.45
C LEU A 89 -26.64 -27.08 -20.46
N GLN A 90 -26.79 -27.70 -19.30
CA GLN A 90 -27.90 -28.62 -19.02
C GLN A 90 -29.15 -27.82 -18.74
N THR A 91 -30.28 -28.22 -19.32
CA THR A 91 -31.53 -27.46 -19.23
C THR A 91 -32.67 -28.35 -18.75
N THR A 92 -33.61 -27.75 -18.01
CA THR A 92 -34.87 -28.42 -17.64
C THR A 92 -36.00 -27.41 -17.63
N TYR A 93 -37.21 -27.92 -18.04
CA TYR A 93 -38.45 -27.20 -17.90
C TYR A 93 -39.14 -27.63 -16.61
N VAL A 94 -39.74 -26.70 -15.87
CA VAL A 94 -40.46 -26.96 -14.62
C VAL A 94 -41.81 -26.27 -14.69
N ASP A 95 -42.87 -27.07 -14.75
CA ASP A 95 -44.24 -26.62 -14.47
C ASP A 95 -44.42 -26.52 -12.96
N CYS A 96 -44.62 -25.30 -12.45
CA CYS A 96 -44.74 -25.04 -11.02
C CYS A 96 -46.18 -25.20 -10.49
N SER A 97 -47.13 -25.69 -11.29
CA SER A 97 -48.53 -25.85 -10.87
C SER A 97 -48.71 -26.76 -9.63
N SER A 98 -47.73 -27.63 -9.36
CA SER A 98 -47.72 -28.52 -8.18
C SER A 98 -46.89 -27.99 -7.01
N VAL A 99 -46.29 -26.79 -7.12
CA VAL A 99 -45.46 -26.21 -6.06
C VAL A 99 -46.34 -25.58 -4.97
N LEU A 100 -46.20 -26.09 -3.75
CA LEU A 100 -46.91 -25.60 -2.58
C LEU A 100 -46.14 -24.39 -2.01
N ASP A 101 -46.20 -23.25 -2.69
CA ASP A 101 -45.74 -22.00 -2.11
C ASP A 101 -46.87 -20.98 -2.06
N GLY A 102 -47.05 -20.30 -0.98
CA GLY A 102 -48.05 -19.24 -0.81
C GLY A 102 -47.75 -17.95 -1.58
N GLN A 103 -46.84 -17.96 -2.57
CA GLN A 103 -46.26 -16.76 -3.19
C GLN A 103 -46.55 -16.60 -4.70
N GLY A 104 -47.47 -17.39 -5.25
CA GLY A 104 -47.88 -17.25 -6.65
C GLY A 104 -47.01 -17.97 -7.68
N LEU A 105 -45.95 -18.66 -7.26
CA LEU A 105 -45.11 -19.45 -8.16
C LEU A 105 -45.86 -20.60 -8.82
N ALA A 106 -46.86 -21.14 -8.16
CA ALA A 106 -47.75 -22.20 -8.68
C ALA A 106 -48.46 -21.80 -10.00
N THR A 107 -48.52 -20.53 -10.34
CA THR A 107 -49.12 -20.03 -11.58
C THR A 107 -48.12 -19.87 -12.73
N ARG A 108 -46.85 -20.22 -12.52
CA ARG A 108 -45.76 -19.96 -13.46
C ARG A 108 -45.08 -21.23 -13.93
N SER A 109 -44.40 -21.13 -15.05
CA SER A 109 -43.46 -22.12 -15.56
C SER A 109 -42.05 -21.55 -15.65
N LEU A 110 -41.06 -22.38 -15.38
CA LEU A 110 -39.66 -21.97 -15.35
C LEU A 110 -38.80 -22.80 -16.30
N VAL A 111 -37.80 -22.17 -16.89
CA VAL A 111 -36.67 -22.86 -17.52
C VAL A 111 -35.45 -22.67 -16.59
N VAL A 112 -34.78 -23.77 -16.27
CA VAL A 112 -33.63 -23.81 -15.39
C VAL A 112 -32.42 -24.35 -16.15
N MET A 113 -31.30 -23.67 -16.07
CA MET A 113 -30.06 -24.01 -16.78
C MET A 113 -28.83 -23.92 -15.86
N ALA A 114 -27.89 -24.84 -16.02
CA ALA A 114 -26.58 -24.81 -15.36
C ALA A 114 -25.55 -25.63 -16.14
N GLU A 115 -24.26 -25.45 -15.84
CA GLU A 115 -23.21 -26.28 -16.45
C GLU A 115 -23.31 -27.75 -16.10
N THR A 116 -23.83 -28.09 -14.92
CA THR A 116 -23.93 -29.47 -14.42
C THR A 116 -25.35 -29.92 -14.25
N GLU A 117 -25.63 -31.16 -14.63
CA GLU A 117 -26.93 -31.80 -14.41
C GLU A 117 -27.29 -31.88 -12.91
N THR A 118 -26.27 -32.03 -12.05
CA THR A 118 -26.48 -32.10 -10.59
C THR A 118 -27.11 -30.84 -10.05
N LEU A 119 -26.66 -29.66 -10.51
CA LEU A 119 -27.19 -28.36 -10.05
C LEU A 119 -28.62 -28.14 -10.57
N VAL A 120 -28.89 -28.52 -11.84
CA VAL A 120 -30.25 -28.48 -12.41
C VAL A 120 -31.20 -29.40 -11.64
N LYS A 121 -30.79 -30.64 -11.35
CA LYS A 121 -31.60 -31.61 -10.55
C LYS A 121 -31.81 -31.10 -9.11
N SER A 122 -30.80 -30.49 -8.50
CA SER A 122 -30.90 -29.86 -7.17
C SER A 122 -31.95 -28.76 -7.17
N SER A 123 -31.90 -27.84 -8.14
CA SER A 123 -32.90 -26.77 -8.28
C SER A 123 -34.32 -27.31 -8.41
N ARG A 124 -34.52 -28.30 -9.29
CA ARG A 124 -35.84 -28.94 -9.45
C ARG A 124 -36.35 -29.59 -8.17
N ARG A 125 -35.47 -30.28 -7.40
CA ARG A 125 -35.81 -30.87 -6.11
C ARG A 125 -36.19 -29.81 -5.08
N HIS A 126 -35.46 -28.70 -5.02
CA HIS A 126 -35.76 -27.57 -4.12
C HIS A 126 -37.12 -26.95 -4.41
N LEU A 127 -37.50 -26.82 -5.67
CA LEU A 127 -38.81 -26.34 -6.07
C LEU A 127 -39.92 -27.34 -5.62
N SER A 128 -39.76 -28.64 -5.88
CA SER A 128 -40.76 -29.67 -5.52
C SER A 128 -40.91 -29.88 -4.00
N GLN A 129 -39.91 -29.54 -3.20
CA GLN A 129 -39.90 -29.70 -1.75
C GLN A 129 -40.13 -28.39 -0.98
N SER A 130 -40.39 -27.27 -1.67
CA SER A 130 -40.50 -25.91 -1.09
C SER A 130 -39.27 -25.48 -0.27
N LEU A 131 -38.09 -25.99 -0.63
CA LEU A 131 -36.80 -25.67 0.01
C LEU A 131 -36.09 -24.52 -0.71
N SER A 132 -36.81 -23.48 -1.11
CA SER A 132 -36.24 -22.31 -1.75
C SER A 132 -35.67 -21.33 -0.74
N VAL A 133 -34.85 -20.39 -1.23
CA VAL A 133 -34.31 -19.27 -0.45
C VAL A 133 -35.44 -18.46 0.22
N MET A 134 -36.63 -18.46 -0.34
CA MET A 134 -37.82 -17.78 0.18
C MET A 134 -38.25 -18.27 1.58
N GLY A 135 -37.91 -19.51 1.93
CA GLY A 135 -38.13 -20.04 3.28
C GLY A 135 -37.13 -19.54 4.33
N ASN A 136 -36.14 -18.75 3.96
CA ASN A 136 -35.16 -18.20 4.87
C ASN A 136 -35.65 -16.85 5.42
N PRO A 137 -35.87 -16.71 6.75
CA PRO A 137 -36.34 -15.44 7.34
C PRO A 137 -35.41 -14.26 7.08
N GLY A 138 -34.09 -14.49 7.06
CA GLY A 138 -33.10 -13.45 6.77
C GLY A 138 -33.23 -12.97 5.32
N PHE A 139 -33.48 -13.87 4.36
CA PHE A 139 -33.75 -13.46 2.99
C PHE A 139 -35.01 -12.62 2.88
N THR A 140 -36.07 -13.01 3.56
CA THR A 140 -37.36 -12.27 3.56
C THR A 140 -37.15 -10.85 4.11
N GLN A 141 -36.36 -10.70 5.18
CA GLN A 141 -36.00 -9.37 5.71
C GLN A 141 -35.14 -8.59 4.71
N ALA A 142 -34.19 -9.24 4.04
CA ALA A 142 -33.35 -8.60 3.01
C ALA A 142 -34.21 -8.11 1.85
N ALA A 143 -35.11 -8.93 1.37
CA ALA A 143 -36.05 -8.59 0.29
C ALA A 143 -36.97 -7.42 0.68
N ALA A 144 -37.45 -7.37 1.92
CA ALA A 144 -38.24 -6.24 2.44
C ALA A 144 -37.43 -4.94 2.58
N ALA A 145 -36.13 -5.01 2.80
CA ALA A 145 -35.23 -3.85 2.89
C ALA A 145 -34.72 -3.37 1.52
N ALA A 146 -34.94 -4.17 0.47
CA ALA A 146 -34.48 -3.88 -0.89
C ALA A 146 -35.20 -2.67 -1.48
N SER A 147 -34.49 -1.93 -2.31
CA SER A 147 -35.03 -0.82 -3.12
C SER A 147 -34.50 -0.95 -4.55
N GLY A 148 -35.40 -0.86 -5.53
CA GLY A 148 -35.05 -1.03 -6.94
C GLY A 148 -35.69 -2.27 -7.56
N THR A 149 -35.44 -2.48 -8.84
CA THR A 149 -36.03 -3.58 -9.65
C THR A 149 -35.07 -4.75 -9.82
N ASP A 150 -33.80 -4.42 -10.07
CA ASP A 150 -32.73 -5.39 -10.25
C ASP A 150 -31.92 -5.46 -8.96
N LEU A 151 -31.91 -6.64 -8.35
CA LEU A 151 -31.41 -6.80 -6.98
C LEU A 151 -30.33 -7.89 -6.93
N LEU A 152 -29.26 -7.61 -6.20
CA LEU A 152 -28.23 -8.60 -5.83
C LEU A 152 -28.35 -8.89 -4.32
N PHE A 153 -28.50 -10.16 -3.99
CA PHE A 153 -28.47 -10.67 -2.62
C PHE A 153 -27.21 -11.47 -2.38
N ILE A 154 -26.59 -11.31 -1.22
CA ILE A 154 -25.43 -12.07 -0.76
C ILE A 154 -25.74 -12.71 0.58
N SER A 155 -25.60 -14.04 0.67
CA SER A 155 -25.76 -14.81 1.90
C SER A 155 -24.38 -15.11 2.50
N TYR A 156 -24.00 -14.44 3.58
CA TYR A 156 -22.70 -14.70 4.20
C TYR A 156 -22.62 -16.07 4.86
N ALA A 157 -23.73 -16.61 5.33
CA ALA A 157 -23.78 -17.99 5.87
C ALA A 157 -23.41 -19.02 4.80
N GLN A 158 -23.94 -18.87 3.57
CA GLN A 158 -23.65 -19.76 2.46
C GLN A 158 -22.30 -19.45 1.81
N ALA A 159 -21.86 -18.19 1.85
CA ALA A 159 -20.55 -17.76 1.36
C ALA A 159 -19.39 -18.15 2.30
N LYS A 160 -19.68 -18.54 3.54
CA LYS A 160 -18.65 -18.87 4.54
C LYS A 160 -17.60 -19.89 4.06
N PRO A 161 -17.96 -21.02 3.39
CA PRO A 161 -16.96 -21.94 2.85
C PRO A 161 -16.05 -21.29 1.80
N LEU A 162 -16.60 -20.41 0.96
CA LEU A 162 -15.84 -19.63 -0.01
C LEU A 162 -14.87 -18.68 0.71
N PHE A 163 -15.34 -17.88 1.66
CA PHE A 163 -14.51 -16.94 2.41
C PHE A 163 -13.46 -17.60 3.29
N THR A 164 -13.73 -18.77 3.87
CA THR A 164 -12.73 -19.54 4.62
C THR A 164 -11.63 -20.12 3.74
N SER A 165 -11.87 -20.24 2.44
CA SER A 165 -10.89 -20.71 1.45
C SER A 165 -10.42 -19.62 0.48
N VAL A 166 -10.75 -18.35 0.75
CA VAL A 166 -10.37 -17.19 -0.10
C VAL A 166 -8.88 -17.17 -0.42
N PHE A 167 -8.07 -17.50 0.56
CA PHE A 167 -6.61 -17.38 0.42
C PHE A 167 -5.96 -18.70 -0.01
N ASN A 168 -4.91 -18.59 -0.83
CA ASN A 168 -4.10 -19.71 -1.28
C ASN A 168 -3.22 -20.24 -0.13
N ARG A 169 -3.62 -21.37 0.46
CA ARG A 169 -2.88 -22.00 1.58
C ARG A 169 -1.43 -22.34 1.23
N LYS A 170 -1.16 -22.73 -0.01
CA LYS A 170 0.20 -23.06 -0.46
C LYS A 170 1.09 -21.83 -0.41
N TYR A 171 0.62 -20.71 -0.96
CA TYR A 171 1.31 -19.43 -0.92
C TYR A 171 1.67 -19.02 0.53
N PHE A 172 0.69 -19.05 1.44
CA PHE A 172 0.92 -18.66 2.84
C PHE A 172 1.87 -19.61 3.56
N LYS A 173 1.80 -20.92 3.27
CA LYS A 173 2.70 -21.92 3.86
C LYS A 173 4.14 -21.75 3.37
N GLU A 174 4.33 -21.44 2.12
CA GLU A 174 5.66 -21.17 1.54
C GLU A 174 6.25 -19.87 2.12
N LYS A 175 5.43 -18.84 2.24
CA LYS A 175 5.86 -17.52 2.74
C LYS A 175 6.17 -17.48 4.23
N TYR A 176 5.34 -18.10 5.08
CA TYR A 176 5.44 -17.99 6.54
C TYR A 176 5.96 -19.26 7.24
N GLY A 177 6.26 -20.31 6.48
CA GLY A 177 6.64 -21.61 7.05
C GLY A 177 5.50 -22.34 7.75
N SER A 178 5.76 -23.58 8.17
CA SER A 178 4.71 -24.47 8.67
C SER A 178 4.17 -24.11 10.06
N SER A 179 4.88 -23.33 10.86
CA SER A 179 4.50 -22.98 12.24
C SER A 179 3.67 -21.69 12.34
N GLU A 180 3.86 -20.73 11.43
CA GLU A 180 3.25 -19.40 11.52
C GLU A 180 2.11 -19.18 10.54
N TYR A 181 2.11 -19.86 9.37
CA TYR A 181 1.10 -19.66 8.34
C TYR A 181 -0.33 -19.85 8.85
N SER A 182 -0.53 -20.80 9.76
CA SER A 182 -1.86 -21.12 10.28
C SER A 182 -2.50 -19.96 11.03
N ALA A 183 -1.71 -19.22 11.82
CA ALA A 183 -2.20 -18.07 12.58
C ALA A 183 -2.55 -16.90 11.66
N VAL A 184 -1.67 -16.58 10.70
CA VAL A 184 -1.89 -15.48 9.73
C VAL A 184 -3.05 -15.80 8.81
N TYR A 185 -3.10 -17.01 8.26
CA TYR A 185 -4.19 -17.47 7.40
C TYR A 185 -5.54 -17.44 8.11
N SER A 186 -5.61 -18.01 9.32
CA SER A 186 -6.85 -18.08 10.11
C SER A 186 -7.36 -16.70 10.52
N ALA A 187 -6.47 -15.77 10.88
CA ALA A 187 -6.84 -14.42 11.25
C ALA A 187 -7.49 -13.65 10.08
N ARG A 188 -6.98 -13.84 8.86
CA ARG A 188 -7.53 -13.21 7.66
C ARG A 188 -8.84 -13.88 7.19
N ALA A 189 -8.91 -15.20 7.20
CA ALA A 189 -10.07 -15.95 6.77
C ALA A 189 -11.29 -15.78 7.71
N ALA A 190 -11.08 -15.68 9.01
CA ALA A 190 -12.13 -15.59 10.01
C ALA A 190 -12.99 -14.33 9.87
N PHE A 191 -12.39 -13.21 9.48
CA PHE A 191 -13.10 -11.94 9.32
C PHE A 191 -14.18 -11.99 8.23
N SER A 192 -13.83 -12.54 7.06
CA SER A 192 -14.70 -12.48 5.87
C SER A 192 -16.01 -13.26 6.04
N GLY A 193 -16.00 -14.39 6.77
CA GLY A 193 -17.17 -15.25 6.96
C GLY A 193 -18.18 -14.77 8.00
N THR A 194 -17.92 -13.64 8.66
CA THR A 194 -18.77 -13.10 9.74
C THR A 194 -19.05 -11.61 9.55
N LEU A 195 -19.08 -11.16 8.30
CA LEU A 195 -19.25 -9.75 7.97
C LEU A 195 -20.67 -9.28 8.31
N ALA A 196 -21.68 -10.01 7.81
CA ALA A 196 -23.10 -9.77 8.02
C ALA A 196 -23.88 -11.09 7.86
N GLN A 197 -25.20 -11.07 7.98
CA GLN A 197 -26.04 -12.21 7.61
C GLN A 197 -26.40 -12.18 6.12
N TRP A 198 -26.89 -11.05 5.67
CA TRP A 198 -27.27 -10.77 4.30
C TRP A 198 -26.87 -9.36 3.89
N SER A 199 -26.52 -9.20 2.63
CA SER A 199 -26.53 -7.90 1.98
C SER A 199 -27.47 -7.92 0.80
N VAL A 200 -28.18 -6.83 0.58
CA VAL A 200 -29.03 -6.62 -0.59
C VAL A 200 -28.67 -5.29 -1.25
N PHE A 201 -28.48 -5.34 -2.55
CA PHE A 201 -28.08 -4.21 -3.37
C PHE A 201 -29.03 -4.04 -4.55
N SER A 202 -29.38 -2.82 -4.90
CA SER A 202 -29.88 -2.49 -6.23
C SER A 202 -28.73 -2.45 -7.20
N ILE A 203 -28.93 -3.02 -8.39
CA ILE A 203 -27.95 -3.00 -9.49
C ILE A 203 -28.34 -1.85 -10.42
N SER A 204 -27.37 -1.01 -10.77
CA SER A 204 -27.56 0.04 -11.78
C SER A 204 -26.25 0.29 -12.52
N SER A 205 -26.33 0.96 -13.66
CA SER A 205 -25.19 1.44 -14.42
C SER A 205 -25.46 2.86 -14.91
N GLU A 206 -24.38 3.64 -15.05
CA GLU A 206 -24.36 4.97 -15.66
C GLU A 206 -23.18 5.01 -16.63
N ASP A 207 -23.16 5.92 -17.59
CA ASP A 207 -22.13 5.97 -18.67
C ASP A 207 -20.69 5.89 -18.15
N SER A 208 -20.42 6.45 -16.98
CA SER A 208 -19.09 6.49 -16.39
C SER A 208 -18.89 5.56 -15.20
N VAL A 209 -19.97 4.85 -14.79
CA VAL A 209 -19.98 3.89 -13.67
C VAL A 209 -20.71 2.64 -14.16
N PRO A 210 -19.98 1.72 -14.84
CA PRO A 210 -20.58 0.55 -15.46
C PRO A 210 -21.30 -0.37 -14.46
N MET A 211 -20.89 -0.34 -13.19
CA MET A 211 -21.59 -1.07 -12.13
C MET A 211 -21.68 -0.22 -10.87
N MET A 212 -22.87 0.02 -10.42
CA MET A 212 -23.17 0.63 -9.13
C MET A 212 -24.12 -0.27 -8.34
N LEU A 213 -23.67 -0.73 -7.18
CA LEU A 213 -24.44 -1.48 -6.22
C LEU A 213 -24.71 -0.60 -5.01
N LYS A 214 -25.97 -0.26 -4.74
CA LYS A 214 -26.37 0.52 -3.55
C LYS A 214 -27.27 -0.33 -2.68
N GLY A 215 -26.87 -0.54 -1.43
CA GLY A 215 -27.60 -1.50 -0.62
C GLY A 215 -27.48 -1.31 0.89
N VAL A 216 -28.03 -2.29 1.58
CA VAL A 216 -28.03 -2.38 3.03
C VAL A 216 -27.55 -3.74 3.50
N ASN A 217 -26.95 -3.76 4.68
CA ASN A 217 -26.49 -4.98 5.33
C ASN A 217 -27.42 -5.31 6.50
N LEU A 218 -27.82 -6.57 6.55
CA LEU A 218 -28.57 -7.14 7.66
C LEU A 218 -27.62 -7.92 8.55
N PHE A 219 -27.63 -7.62 9.82
CA PHE A 219 -26.75 -8.21 10.83
C PHE A 219 -27.47 -8.27 12.18
N ASP A 220 -27.03 -9.16 13.05
CA ASP A 220 -27.57 -9.25 14.40
C ASP A 220 -26.98 -8.16 15.32
N SER A 221 -27.82 -7.57 16.13
CA SER A 221 -27.43 -6.57 17.11
C SER A 221 -26.66 -7.13 18.31
N ASP A 222 -26.60 -8.46 18.45
CA ASP A 222 -25.94 -9.19 19.54
C ASP A 222 -24.41 -9.27 19.41
N ALA A 223 -23.82 -8.50 18.49
CA ALA A 223 -22.40 -8.48 18.17
C ALA A 223 -21.84 -9.73 17.50
N SER A 224 -22.69 -10.60 16.92
CA SER A 224 -22.23 -11.80 16.21
C SER A 224 -21.65 -11.51 14.83
N ASP A 225 -21.91 -10.35 14.26
CA ASP A 225 -21.46 -9.94 12.94
C ASP A 225 -20.58 -8.69 12.99
N PHE A 226 -19.57 -8.57 12.09
CA PHE A 226 -18.68 -7.43 12.08
C PHE A 226 -19.38 -6.10 11.74
N MET A 227 -20.45 -6.14 10.96
CA MET A 227 -21.27 -4.96 10.68
C MET A 227 -21.87 -4.35 11.96
N SER A 228 -22.07 -5.12 13.04
CA SER A 228 -22.48 -4.61 14.34
C SER A 228 -21.43 -3.72 15.00
N VAL A 229 -20.13 -3.99 14.74
CA VAL A 229 -19.02 -3.14 15.21
C VAL A 229 -19.09 -1.79 14.51
N LEU A 230 -19.23 -1.81 13.18
CA LEU A 230 -19.37 -0.59 12.40
C LEU A 230 -20.63 0.20 12.79
N ALA A 231 -21.75 -0.48 12.99
CA ALA A 231 -23.01 0.17 13.40
C ALA A 231 -22.91 0.92 14.73
N LYS A 232 -22.12 0.40 15.66
CA LYS A 232 -21.86 1.04 16.98
C LYS A 232 -20.80 2.14 16.90
N SER A 233 -19.99 2.18 15.85
CA SER A 233 -18.94 3.20 15.66
C SER A 233 -19.51 4.50 15.13
N THR A 234 -18.80 5.59 15.39
CA THR A 234 -19.03 6.89 14.73
C THR A 234 -18.12 6.98 13.51
N GLY A 235 -18.74 7.14 12.33
CA GLY A 235 -17.99 7.34 11.09
C GLY A 235 -17.50 8.78 10.92
N SER A 236 -16.59 8.98 10.00
CA SER A 236 -16.12 10.29 9.55
C SER A 236 -15.84 10.29 8.04
N ILE A 237 -15.36 11.42 7.50
CA ILE A 237 -14.89 11.45 6.12
C ILE A 237 -13.51 10.78 6.08
N SER A 238 -13.33 9.78 5.22
CA SER A 238 -12.01 9.19 4.98
C SER A 238 -11.10 10.19 4.29
N GLN A 239 -9.87 10.30 4.76
CA GLN A 239 -8.83 11.16 4.18
C GLN A 239 -7.71 10.35 3.52
N ILE A 240 -7.87 9.05 3.41
CA ILE A 240 -6.81 8.14 2.95
C ILE A 240 -6.38 8.41 1.51
N SER A 241 -7.30 8.78 0.62
CA SER A 241 -7.03 9.09 -0.78
C SER A 241 -6.08 10.26 -0.99
N SER A 242 -6.05 11.20 -0.04
CA SER A 242 -5.18 12.39 -0.11
C SER A 242 -3.70 12.09 0.22
N VAL A 243 -3.39 10.93 0.77
CA VAL A 243 -2.04 10.54 1.16
C VAL A 243 -1.53 9.31 0.38
N LEU A 244 -2.42 8.48 -0.14
CA LEU A 244 -2.04 7.32 -0.93
C LEU A 244 -1.56 7.72 -2.34
N PRO A 245 -0.52 7.07 -2.86
CA PRO A 245 -0.07 7.29 -4.23
C PRO A 245 -1.12 6.81 -5.26
N SER A 246 -1.19 7.47 -6.41
CA SER A 246 -2.10 7.14 -7.52
C SER A 246 -1.95 5.71 -8.04
N TYR A 247 -0.79 5.10 -7.85
CA TYR A 247 -0.50 3.71 -8.23
C TYR A 247 -0.82 2.69 -7.12
N THR A 248 -1.65 3.08 -6.16
CA THR A 248 -2.22 2.15 -5.17
C THR A 248 -3.17 1.19 -5.86
N TYR A 249 -3.05 -0.10 -5.59
CA TYR A 249 -3.99 -1.11 -6.11
C TYR A 249 -4.95 -1.65 -5.06
N PHE A 250 -4.61 -1.54 -3.76
CA PHE A 250 -5.50 -1.92 -2.67
C PHE A 250 -5.37 -0.95 -1.51
N ALA A 251 -6.50 -0.56 -0.92
CA ALA A 251 -6.53 0.11 0.37
C ALA A 251 -7.80 -0.28 1.13
N LEU A 252 -7.68 -0.40 2.45
CA LEU A 252 -8.79 -0.57 3.38
C LEU A 252 -8.64 0.46 4.48
N SER A 253 -9.65 1.29 4.70
CA SER A 253 -9.66 2.36 5.70
C SER A 253 -10.86 2.24 6.63
N ILE A 254 -10.65 2.53 7.91
CA ILE A 254 -11.67 2.68 8.94
C ILE A 254 -11.53 4.08 9.53
N PRO A 255 -12.22 5.08 8.97
CA PRO A 255 -12.31 6.40 9.56
C PRO A 255 -13.25 6.36 10.76
N MET A 256 -12.82 6.89 11.90
CA MET A 256 -13.57 6.80 13.14
C MET A 256 -13.61 8.13 13.89
N GLY A 257 -14.78 8.47 14.43
CA GLY A 257 -14.92 9.64 15.31
C GLY A 257 -14.39 9.38 16.71
N ASP A 258 -14.65 8.17 17.23
CA ASP A 258 -14.23 7.72 18.57
C ASP A 258 -13.67 6.30 18.53
N MET A 259 -12.37 6.19 18.74
CA MET A 259 -11.67 4.91 18.77
C MET A 259 -12.16 4.01 19.93
N ALA A 260 -12.53 4.58 21.08
CA ALA A 260 -12.97 3.79 22.23
C ALA A 260 -14.26 3.03 21.90
N GLN A 261 -15.22 3.69 21.26
CA GLN A 261 -16.47 3.04 20.83
C GLN A 261 -16.20 1.87 19.86
N TYR A 262 -15.26 2.06 18.92
CA TYR A 262 -14.88 0.99 18.01
C TYR A 262 -14.27 -0.19 18.77
N VAL A 263 -13.30 0.06 19.65
CA VAL A 263 -12.60 -1.00 20.41
C VAL A 263 -13.57 -1.77 21.30
N ASP A 264 -14.48 -1.10 22.00
CA ASP A 264 -15.48 -1.75 22.86
C ASP A 264 -16.43 -2.63 22.02
N ALA A 265 -16.90 -2.13 20.88
CA ALA A 265 -17.74 -2.89 19.95
C ALA A 265 -17.00 -4.10 19.36
N TYR A 266 -15.72 -3.92 19.01
CA TYR A 266 -14.88 -4.99 18.46
C TYR A 266 -14.57 -6.07 19.50
N GLN A 267 -14.35 -5.70 20.77
CA GLN A 267 -14.16 -6.67 21.85
C GLN A 267 -15.44 -7.50 22.09
N ALA A 268 -16.62 -6.87 22.07
CA ALA A 268 -17.89 -7.58 22.15
C ALA A 268 -18.08 -8.57 21.00
N TYR A 269 -17.70 -8.19 19.78
CA TYR A 269 -17.69 -9.07 18.61
C TYR A 269 -16.71 -10.25 18.80
N LEU A 270 -15.50 -9.99 19.29
CA LEU A 270 -14.51 -11.05 19.57
C LEU A 270 -14.99 -12.01 20.67
N ASP A 271 -15.70 -11.51 21.68
CA ASP A 271 -16.28 -12.32 22.73
C ASP A 271 -17.35 -13.28 22.16
N SER A 272 -18.25 -12.79 21.32
CA SER A 272 -19.24 -13.62 20.62
C SER A 272 -18.61 -14.72 19.76
N LYS A 273 -17.37 -14.51 19.30
CA LYS A 273 -16.58 -15.48 18.50
C LYS A 273 -15.64 -16.32 19.36
N GLN A 274 -15.69 -16.21 20.70
CA GLN A 274 -14.75 -16.86 21.62
C GLN A 274 -13.27 -16.53 21.36
N ALA A 275 -13.00 -15.41 20.69
CA ALA A 275 -11.67 -14.94 20.32
C ALA A 275 -11.07 -13.91 21.31
N LEU A 276 -11.89 -13.35 22.21
CA LEU A 276 -11.47 -12.33 23.19
C LEU A 276 -10.30 -12.78 24.10
N PRO A 277 -10.22 -14.05 24.58
CA PRO A 277 -9.07 -14.48 25.38
C PRO A 277 -7.74 -14.42 24.60
N SER A 278 -7.76 -14.79 23.33
CA SER A 278 -6.57 -14.72 22.44
C SER A 278 -6.16 -13.27 22.17
N TYR A 279 -7.13 -12.40 21.94
CA TYR A 279 -6.93 -10.95 21.81
C TYR A 279 -6.26 -10.38 23.07
N ASN A 280 -6.81 -10.67 24.24
CA ASN A 280 -6.26 -10.20 25.53
C ASN A 280 -4.85 -10.72 25.80
N LYS A 281 -4.56 -11.98 25.41
CA LYS A 281 -3.22 -12.57 25.51
C LYS A 281 -2.22 -11.81 24.62
N LEU A 282 -2.60 -11.48 23.38
CA LEU A 282 -1.76 -10.70 22.46
C LEU A 282 -1.50 -9.29 23.00
N GLN A 283 -2.54 -8.59 23.48
CA GLN A 283 -2.40 -7.26 24.11
C GLN A 283 -1.37 -7.28 25.25
N LYS A 284 -1.46 -8.28 26.15
CA LYS A 284 -0.52 -8.45 27.27
C LYS A 284 0.90 -8.77 26.82
N ALA A 285 1.07 -9.61 25.79
CA ALA A 285 2.38 -9.96 25.25
C ALA A 285 3.10 -8.74 24.64
N LEU A 286 2.39 -7.92 23.87
CA LEU A 286 2.92 -6.70 23.28
C LEU A 286 3.20 -5.64 24.37
N GLN A 287 2.32 -5.48 25.35
CA GLN A 287 2.54 -4.61 26.51
C GLN A 287 3.78 -5.00 27.31
N ALA A 288 4.06 -6.28 27.48
CA ALA A 288 5.24 -6.74 28.20
C ALA A 288 6.54 -6.30 27.51
N LYS A 289 6.58 -6.30 26.15
CA LYS A 289 7.72 -5.84 25.37
C LYS A 289 7.91 -4.32 25.44
N SER A 290 6.87 -3.56 25.23
CA SER A 290 6.96 -2.10 24.99
C SER A 290 6.51 -1.26 26.18
N LYS A 291 6.08 -1.87 27.28
CA LYS A 291 5.62 -1.22 28.53
C LYS A 291 4.38 -0.32 28.35
N ILE A 292 3.67 -0.43 27.23
CA ILE A 292 2.39 0.22 26.98
C ILE A 292 1.50 -0.74 26.19
N ALA A 293 0.21 -0.79 26.51
CA ALA A 293 -0.73 -1.63 25.78
C ALA A 293 -1.04 -1.03 24.38
N PRO A 294 -1.28 -1.87 23.35
CA PRO A 294 -1.61 -1.39 22.01
C PRO A 294 -2.78 -0.38 21.96
N SER A 295 -3.90 -0.71 22.61
CA SER A 295 -5.06 0.17 22.68
C SER A 295 -4.76 1.49 23.39
N GLU A 296 -3.96 1.46 24.45
CA GLU A 296 -3.53 2.67 25.17
C GLU A 296 -2.62 3.54 24.32
N PHE A 297 -1.66 2.95 23.58
CA PHE A 297 -0.81 3.68 22.66
C PHE A 297 -1.63 4.43 21.60
N LEU A 298 -2.53 3.73 20.90
CA LEU A 298 -3.35 4.32 19.84
C LEU A 298 -4.30 5.41 20.37
N ARG A 299 -4.89 5.18 21.56
CA ARG A 299 -5.71 6.19 22.23
C ARG A 299 -4.91 7.44 22.60
N ARG A 300 -3.68 7.26 23.04
CA ARG A 300 -2.82 8.36 23.48
C ARG A 300 -2.40 9.25 22.33
N ILE A 301 -2.03 8.68 21.18
CA ILE A 301 -1.74 9.45 19.97
C ILE A 301 -3.00 9.97 19.26
N GLY A 302 -4.17 9.59 19.72
CA GLY A 302 -5.46 10.11 19.25
C GLY A 302 -5.78 9.74 17.82
N VAL A 303 -5.72 8.45 17.51
CA VAL A 303 -6.02 7.92 16.16
C VAL A 303 -7.45 8.30 15.74
N LYS A 304 -7.60 8.83 14.53
CA LYS A 304 -8.86 9.25 13.89
C LYS A 304 -9.25 8.39 12.71
N GLU A 305 -8.27 7.82 12.03
CA GLU A 305 -8.45 6.93 10.90
C GLU A 305 -7.31 5.93 10.88
N VAL A 306 -7.61 4.67 10.61
CA VAL A 306 -6.60 3.63 10.38
C VAL A 306 -6.79 3.06 8.99
N ALA A 307 -5.69 2.78 8.31
CA ALA A 307 -5.74 2.17 7.01
C ALA A 307 -4.58 1.23 6.78
N VAL A 308 -4.78 0.28 5.87
CA VAL A 308 -3.72 -0.52 5.26
C VAL A 308 -3.79 -0.32 3.76
N ALA A 309 -2.65 -0.18 3.10
CA ALA A 309 -2.59 -0.02 1.65
C ALA A 309 -1.46 -0.84 1.04
N SER A 310 -1.68 -1.23 -0.22
CA SER A 310 -0.69 -1.93 -1.04
C SER A 310 -0.49 -1.19 -2.36
N PHE A 311 0.77 -1.06 -2.76
CA PHE A 311 1.18 -0.36 -3.97
C PHE A 311 2.53 -0.89 -4.46
N GLY A 312 2.99 -0.43 -5.61
CA GLY A 312 4.28 -0.80 -6.19
C GLY A 312 4.19 -1.88 -7.25
N GLU A 313 5.32 -2.47 -7.60
CA GLU A 313 5.40 -3.50 -8.64
C GLU A 313 5.12 -4.91 -8.09
N PRO A 314 4.56 -5.81 -8.90
CA PRO A 314 4.26 -7.20 -8.49
C PRO A 314 5.47 -7.96 -7.96
N SER A 315 6.65 -7.68 -8.53
CA SER A 315 7.92 -8.28 -8.11
C SER A 315 8.39 -7.79 -6.74
N SER A 316 7.87 -6.65 -6.28
CA SER A 316 8.21 -6.02 -5.00
C SER A 316 7.01 -5.26 -4.44
N PRO A 317 5.92 -5.96 -4.09
CA PRO A 317 4.73 -5.32 -3.51
C PRO A 317 5.10 -4.68 -2.18
N ARG A 318 4.63 -3.45 -1.97
CA ARG A 318 4.84 -2.69 -0.75
C ARG A 318 3.54 -2.56 -0.01
N MET A 319 3.60 -2.75 1.29
CA MET A 319 2.46 -2.58 2.18
C MET A 319 2.81 -1.63 3.31
N VAL A 320 1.86 -0.80 3.66
CA VAL A 320 1.96 0.13 4.79
C VAL A 320 0.69 0.13 5.61
N ASN A 321 0.84 0.35 6.91
CA ASN A 321 -0.23 0.81 7.76
C ASN A 321 -0.16 2.33 7.89
N LEU A 322 -1.31 2.99 7.90
CA LEU A 322 -1.42 4.43 8.05
C LEU A 322 -2.40 4.73 9.19
N MET A 323 -2.00 5.67 10.05
CA MET A 323 -2.80 6.12 11.18
C MET A 323 -2.89 7.65 11.15
N LYS A 324 -4.10 8.20 10.94
CA LYS A 324 -4.32 9.65 11.08
C LYS A 324 -4.31 10.00 12.56
N VAL A 325 -3.34 10.83 12.96
CA VAL A 325 -3.08 11.16 14.35
C VAL A 325 -3.78 12.46 14.70
N GLY A 326 -4.66 12.42 15.69
CA GLY A 326 -5.39 13.61 16.17
C GLY A 326 -4.64 14.42 17.23
N ARG A 327 -3.61 13.84 17.84
CA ARG A 327 -2.76 14.47 18.86
C ARG A 327 -1.30 14.26 18.53
N GLN A 328 -0.53 15.32 18.65
CA GLN A 328 0.92 15.24 18.55
C GLN A 328 1.48 14.75 19.90
N ASP A 329 1.76 13.46 20.01
CA ASP A 329 2.41 12.83 21.16
C ASP A 329 3.75 12.22 20.76
N THR A 330 4.82 12.68 21.39
CA THR A 330 6.18 12.18 21.13
C THR A 330 6.38 10.70 21.47
N LEU A 331 5.39 10.07 22.10
CA LEU A 331 5.42 8.63 22.34
C LEU A 331 5.61 7.80 21.06
N MET A 332 5.07 8.26 19.91
CA MET A 332 5.25 7.58 18.63
C MET A 332 6.73 7.61 18.15
N PHE A 333 7.52 8.56 18.64
CA PHE A 333 8.96 8.66 18.35
C PHE A 333 9.84 7.95 19.39
N ARG A 334 9.27 7.09 20.19
CA ARG A 334 10.01 6.38 21.23
C ARG A 334 11.18 5.58 20.64
N GLY A 335 12.36 5.78 21.19
CA GLY A 335 13.60 5.15 20.73
C GLY A 335 14.35 5.93 19.67
N THR A 336 13.76 6.98 19.09
CA THR A 336 14.37 7.75 17.98
C THR A 336 15.20 8.96 18.42
N GLY A 337 15.10 9.36 19.71
CA GLY A 337 15.72 10.59 20.20
C GLY A 337 14.91 11.87 19.92
N VAL A 338 13.83 11.80 19.14
CA VAL A 338 12.94 12.94 18.89
C VAL A 338 12.14 13.27 20.15
N THR A 339 12.27 14.49 20.68
CA THR A 339 11.61 14.95 21.91
C THR A 339 10.59 16.05 21.68
N SER A 340 10.48 16.61 20.46
CA SER A 340 9.58 17.71 20.13
C SER A 340 9.18 17.67 18.66
N PHE A 341 7.96 18.12 18.35
CA PHE A 341 7.49 18.36 16.98
C PHE A 341 7.96 19.68 16.39
N LYS A 342 8.47 20.59 17.22
CA LYS A 342 8.95 21.90 16.74
C LYS A 342 10.16 21.73 15.84
N GLY A 343 10.03 22.10 14.56
CA GLY A 343 11.08 21.96 13.57
C GLY A 343 11.33 20.51 13.11
N TYR A 344 10.40 19.58 13.41
CA TYR A 344 10.47 18.21 12.91
C TYR A 344 10.27 18.22 11.38
N ALA A 345 11.21 17.62 10.66
CA ALA A 345 11.06 17.27 9.25
C ALA A 345 10.80 15.76 9.13
N PRO A 346 10.02 15.30 8.18
CA PRO A 346 9.81 13.88 7.97
C PRO A 346 11.13 13.12 7.80
N GLN A 347 11.33 12.11 8.62
CA GLN A 347 12.47 11.19 8.59
C GLN A 347 11.97 9.77 8.73
N VAL A 348 12.76 8.79 8.27
CA VAL A 348 12.48 7.37 8.54
C VAL A 348 13.12 6.99 9.85
N HIS A 349 12.32 6.42 10.75
CA HIS A 349 12.76 5.97 12.08
C HIS A 349 12.43 4.49 12.26
N GLU A 350 13.17 3.83 13.16
CA GLU A 350 12.79 2.49 13.64
C GLU A 350 11.48 2.55 14.44
N TYR A 351 10.57 1.62 14.17
CA TYR A 351 9.25 1.57 14.79
C TYR A 351 9.26 0.70 16.04
N ALA A 352 9.00 1.32 17.19
CA ALA A 352 9.05 0.64 18.50
C ALA A 352 7.80 -0.22 18.80
N PHE A 353 6.73 -0.16 17.99
CA PHE A 353 5.42 -0.74 18.28
C PHE A 353 4.87 -1.64 17.15
N PRO A 354 5.69 -2.50 16.52
CA PRO A 354 5.21 -3.33 15.42
C PRO A 354 4.07 -4.26 15.87
N GLY A 355 3.08 -4.46 14.98
CA GLY A 355 1.91 -5.28 15.24
C GLY A 355 0.83 -4.63 16.12
N TYR A 356 1.01 -3.40 16.57
CA TYR A 356 0.03 -2.74 17.44
C TYR A 356 -1.30 -2.48 16.75
N LEU A 357 -1.28 -2.04 15.50
CA LEU A 357 -2.48 -1.80 14.74
C LEU A 357 -3.25 -3.11 14.51
N ALA A 358 -2.57 -4.16 14.07
CA ALA A 358 -3.15 -5.49 13.88
C ALA A 358 -3.72 -6.08 15.19
N ALA A 359 -3.07 -5.83 16.32
CA ALA A 359 -3.53 -6.32 17.62
C ALA A 359 -4.83 -5.64 18.09
N VAL A 360 -5.15 -4.44 17.61
CA VAL A 360 -6.37 -3.71 17.99
C VAL A 360 -7.47 -3.85 16.94
N PHE A 361 -7.13 -3.77 15.65
CA PHE A 361 -8.10 -3.72 14.56
C PHE A 361 -8.21 -5.03 13.77
N GLY A 362 -7.37 -6.01 14.06
CA GLY A 362 -7.43 -7.34 13.45
C GLY A 362 -6.42 -7.59 12.34
N GLY A 363 -6.41 -8.83 11.83
CA GLY A 363 -5.36 -9.39 10.97
C GLY A 363 -5.19 -8.72 9.60
N TYR A 364 -6.14 -7.91 9.14
CA TYR A 364 -5.99 -7.15 7.89
C TYR A 364 -4.90 -6.08 7.98
N PHE A 365 -4.61 -5.60 9.20
CA PHE A 365 -3.54 -4.63 9.46
C PHE A 365 -2.21 -5.29 9.81
N HIS A 366 -2.09 -6.60 9.64
CA HIS A 366 -0.82 -7.30 9.84
C HIS A 366 0.12 -7.05 8.64
N LEU A 367 1.30 -6.51 8.92
CA LEU A 367 2.39 -6.38 7.96
C LEU A 367 3.47 -7.40 8.28
N ASP A 368 4.10 -7.96 7.24
CA ASP A 368 5.22 -8.90 7.38
C ASP A 368 6.48 -8.19 7.89
N ASP A 369 6.66 -6.94 7.47
CA ASP A 369 7.71 -6.04 7.94
C ASP A 369 7.08 -4.70 8.34
N GLU A 370 7.06 -4.43 9.64
CA GLU A 370 6.62 -3.18 10.25
C GLU A 370 7.76 -2.59 11.11
N SER A 371 8.97 -2.61 10.56
CA SER A 371 10.19 -2.22 11.30
C SER A 371 10.43 -0.72 11.33
N HIS A 372 9.84 0.05 10.41
CA HIS A 372 10.10 1.49 10.26
C HIS A 372 8.82 2.30 10.24
N PHE A 373 8.96 3.61 10.51
CA PHE A 373 7.87 4.57 10.35
C PHE A 373 8.38 5.93 9.89
N THR A 374 7.45 6.70 9.35
CA THR A 374 7.57 8.15 9.16
C THR A 374 6.31 8.87 9.63
N TYR A 375 6.43 10.17 9.86
CA TYR A 375 5.29 11.02 10.19
C TYR A 375 5.19 12.16 9.18
N VAL A 376 4.12 12.17 8.37
CA VAL A 376 3.90 13.13 7.28
C VAL A 376 2.46 13.62 7.33
N ASP A 377 2.26 14.94 7.32
CA ASP A 377 0.93 15.58 7.19
C ASP A 377 -0.15 15.06 8.15
N GLY A 378 0.25 14.72 9.37
CA GLY A 378 -0.64 14.18 10.38
C GLY A 378 -0.89 12.67 10.28
N TRP A 379 -0.18 11.97 9.40
CA TRP A 379 -0.20 10.53 9.28
C TRP A 379 1.05 9.89 9.87
N LEU A 380 0.87 8.93 10.76
CA LEU A 380 1.89 7.99 11.17
C LEU A 380 1.82 6.81 10.21
N ILE A 381 2.87 6.59 9.43
CA ILE A 381 2.93 5.58 8.37
C ILE A 381 3.99 4.56 8.76
N THR A 382 3.61 3.29 8.85
CA THR A 382 4.49 2.20 9.30
C THR A 382 4.61 1.12 8.24
N GLY A 383 5.76 0.45 8.17
CA GLY A 383 6.01 -0.61 7.19
C GLY A 383 7.49 -0.96 7.10
N SER A 384 7.89 -1.56 5.97
CA SER A 384 9.29 -1.75 5.64
C SER A 384 9.98 -0.41 5.37
N TYR A 385 11.30 -0.36 5.51
CA TYR A 385 12.09 0.84 5.22
C TYR A 385 11.77 1.43 3.84
N GLU A 386 11.76 0.60 2.80
CA GLU A 386 11.51 1.04 1.43
C GLU A 386 10.09 1.58 1.21
N ALA A 387 9.08 0.96 1.82
CA ALA A 387 7.71 1.42 1.72
C ALA A 387 7.51 2.77 2.44
N VAL A 388 8.05 2.91 3.64
CA VAL A 388 7.95 4.13 4.46
C VAL A 388 8.71 5.29 3.82
N LYS A 389 9.85 5.01 3.20
CA LYS A 389 10.70 6.00 2.53
C LYS A 389 10.00 6.69 1.37
N GLU A 390 9.08 6.03 0.67
CA GLU A 390 8.30 6.66 -0.39
C GLU A 390 7.45 7.84 0.10
N PHE A 391 6.90 7.69 1.29
CA PHE A 391 6.14 8.78 1.92
C PHE A 391 7.06 9.86 2.49
N GLN A 392 8.15 9.45 3.13
CA GLN A 392 9.14 10.38 3.69
C GLN A 392 9.76 11.28 2.62
N SER A 393 10.06 10.73 1.45
CA SER A 393 10.64 11.49 0.33
C SER A 393 9.64 12.37 -0.41
N GLY A 394 8.34 12.28 -0.09
CA GLY A 394 7.26 12.97 -0.76
C GLY A 394 6.77 12.31 -2.06
N ARG A 395 7.41 11.23 -2.53
CA ARG A 395 7.05 10.55 -3.78
C ARG A 395 5.64 9.99 -3.79
N ALA A 396 5.25 9.36 -2.69
CA ALA A 396 3.90 8.82 -2.55
C ALA A 396 2.82 9.91 -2.65
N CYS A 397 3.15 11.15 -2.25
CA CYS A 397 2.25 12.29 -2.24
C CYS A 397 2.43 13.23 -3.45
N GLU A 398 3.34 12.93 -4.37
CA GLU A 398 3.58 13.74 -5.57
C GLU A 398 2.37 13.75 -6.51
N TYR A 399 1.72 12.59 -6.65
CA TYR A 399 0.45 12.42 -7.36
C TYR A 399 -0.41 11.43 -6.58
N THR A 400 -1.38 11.96 -5.85
CA THR A 400 -2.18 11.17 -4.92
C THR A 400 -3.36 10.48 -5.60
N LEU A 401 -3.94 9.50 -4.92
CA LEU A 401 -5.14 8.81 -5.39
C LEU A 401 -6.32 9.77 -5.57
N SER A 402 -6.45 10.78 -4.70
CA SER A 402 -7.47 11.83 -4.81
C SER A 402 -7.27 12.67 -6.09
N GLN A 403 -6.03 13.05 -6.41
CA GLN A 403 -5.72 13.76 -7.67
C GLN A 403 -6.00 12.89 -8.88
N TYR A 404 -5.61 11.61 -8.84
CA TYR A 404 -5.90 10.65 -9.89
C TYR A 404 -7.39 10.55 -10.20
N MET A 405 -8.25 10.46 -9.18
CA MET A 405 -9.71 10.44 -9.36
C MET A 405 -10.24 11.77 -9.90
N ALA A 406 -9.73 12.90 -9.40
CA ALA A 406 -10.14 14.23 -9.87
C ALA A 406 -9.77 14.48 -11.34
N ASP A 407 -8.57 14.08 -11.77
CA ASP A 407 -8.13 14.20 -13.17
C ASP A 407 -8.97 13.33 -14.12
N ALA A 408 -9.54 12.24 -13.59
CA ALA A 408 -10.53 11.43 -14.31
C ALA A 408 -11.93 12.04 -14.36
N GLY A 409 -12.12 13.24 -13.80
CA GLY A 409 -13.43 13.90 -13.71
C GLY A 409 -14.38 13.23 -12.73
N LYS A 410 -13.85 12.51 -11.73
CA LYS A 410 -14.61 11.85 -10.67
C LYS A 410 -14.42 12.57 -9.36
N ASP A 411 -15.50 12.66 -8.60
CA ASP A 411 -15.42 13.01 -7.18
C ASP A 411 -14.59 11.95 -6.45
N ASP A 412 -14.01 12.33 -5.32
CA ASP A 412 -13.31 11.37 -4.47
C ASP A 412 -14.30 10.32 -3.93
N LEU A 413 -14.30 9.17 -4.59
CA LEU A 413 -15.23 8.07 -4.31
C LEU A 413 -15.05 7.48 -2.90
N ILE A 414 -13.90 7.73 -2.25
CA ILE A 414 -13.57 7.24 -0.91
C ILE A 414 -14.00 8.24 0.17
N ALA A 415 -13.90 9.54 -0.12
CA ALA A 415 -14.13 10.63 0.83
C ALA A 415 -15.62 10.98 0.96
N ARG A 416 -16.37 10.09 1.64
CA ARG A 416 -17.82 10.28 1.91
C ARG A 416 -18.07 10.61 3.36
N GLU A 417 -19.02 11.51 3.64
CA GLU A 417 -19.44 11.84 4.99
C GLU A 417 -20.08 10.62 5.69
N GLY A 418 -19.73 10.41 6.95
CA GLY A 418 -20.25 9.31 7.76
C GLY A 418 -19.73 7.93 7.39
N THR A 419 -18.62 7.85 6.62
CA THR A 419 -17.97 6.58 6.29
C THR A 419 -17.51 5.86 7.55
N LEU A 420 -17.84 4.58 7.63
CA LEU A 420 -17.45 3.64 8.68
C LEU A 420 -16.32 2.74 8.23
N LEU A 421 -16.30 2.41 6.94
CA LEU A 421 -15.28 1.62 6.28
C LEU A 421 -15.27 1.98 4.79
N ALA A 422 -14.09 2.18 4.25
CA ALA A 422 -13.88 2.33 2.82
C ALA A 422 -12.84 1.32 2.33
N ALA A 423 -13.07 0.72 1.17
CA ALA A 423 -12.10 -0.12 0.50
C ALA A 423 -11.95 0.34 -0.96
N TYR A 424 -10.71 0.35 -1.42
CA TYR A 424 -10.33 0.66 -2.79
C TYR A 424 -9.60 -0.53 -3.39
N LEU A 425 -9.94 -0.89 -4.60
CA LEU A 425 -9.29 -1.94 -5.37
C LEU A 425 -9.13 -1.50 -6.81
N ASN A 426 -7.93 -1.55 -7.34
CA ASN A 426 -7.62 -1.26 -8.74
C ASN A 426 -6.88 -2.44 -9.36
N LEU A 427 -7.61 -3.33 -10.03
CA LEU A 427 -7.05 -4.52 -10.67
C LEU A 427 -6.12 -4.17 -11.84
N GLY A 428 -6.35 -3.07 -12.53
CA GLY A 428 -5.46 -2.57 -13.57
C GLY A 428 -4.08 -2.14 -13.06
N GLN A 429 -3.96 -1.81 -11.78
CA GLN A 429 -2.69 -1.46 -11.10
C GLN A 429 -2.05 -2.67 -10.38
N ASP A 430 -2.83 -3.69 -10.07
CA ASP A 430 -2.41 -4.81 -9.22
C ASP A 430 -1.36 -5.73 -9.85
N ASN A 431 -1.32 -5.81 -11.17
CA ASN A 431 -0.38 -6.69 -11.92
C ASN A 431 -0.39 -8.16 -11.49
N GLY A 432 -1.51 -8.67 -10.99
CA GLY A 432 -1.65 -10.05 -10.53
C GLY A 432 -1.17 -10.32 -9.10
N CYS A 433 -0.83 -9.29 -8.32
CA CYS A 433 -0.46 -9.44 -6.91
C CYS A 433 -1.57 -10.10 -6.09
N LEU A 434 -2.81 -9.62 -6.23
CA LEU A 434 -3.97 -10.19 -5.54
C LEU A 434 -4.27 -11.62 -5.98
N ALA A 435 -4.19 -11.90 -7.28
CA ALA A 435 -4.41 -13.24 -7.81
C ALA A 435 -3.43 -14.27 -7.22
N SER A 436 -2.19 -13.88 -6.91
CA SER A 436 -1.20 -14.78 -6.32
C SER A 436 -1.53 -15.24 -4.90
N ILE A 437 -2.23 -14.41 -4.13
CA ILE A 437 -2.58 -14.69 -2.72
C ILE A 437 -3.97 -15.31 -2.55
N LEU A 438 -4.78 -15.33 -3.60
CA LEU A 438 -6.13 -15.88 -3.58
C LEU A 438 -6.15 -17.36 -3.99
N ASN A 439 -7.23 -18.06 -3.63
CA ASN A 439 -7.45 -19.40 -4.12
C ASN A 439 -7.73 -19.38 -5.63
N GLU A 440 -7.51 -20.52 -6.29
CA GLU A 440 -7.62 -20.66 -7.74
C GLU A 440 -8.94 -20.15 -8.33
N PRO A 441 -10.14 -20.48 -7.80
CA PRO A 441 -11.39 -19.97 -8.36
C PRO A 441 -11.55 -18.46 -8.33
N LEU A 442 -11.03 -17.80 -7.31
CA LEU A 442 -11.06 -16.33 -7.19
C LEU A 442 -9.95 -15.68 -7.99
N ALA A 443 -8.78 -16.31 -8.04
CA ALA A 443 -7.68 -15.87 -8.88
C ALA A 443 -8.05 -15.87 -10.37
N ASP A 444 -8.73 -16.91 -10.84
CA ASP A 444 -9.19 -17.03 -12.23
C ASP A 444 -10.27 -15.97 -12.53
N LEU A 445 -11.24 -15.79 -11.64
CA LEU A 445 -12.23 -14.73 -11.77
C LEU A 445 -11.59 -13.33 -11.85
N LEU A 446 -10.57 -13.07 -11.03
CA LEU A 446 -9.86 -11.79 -11.07
C LEU A 446 -9.02 -11.59 -12.32
N LYS A 447 -8.45 -12.65 -12.90
CA LYS A 447 -7.74 -12.57 -14.18
C LYS A 447 -8.67 -12.17 -15.31
N ASP A 448 -9.83 -12.81 -15.39
CA ASP A 448 -10.84 -12.50 -16.40
C ASP A 448 -11.28 -11.03 -16.31
N VAL A 449 -11.45 -10.50 -15.07
CA VAL A 449 -11.80 -9.10 -14.82
C VAL A 449 -10.63 -8.14 -15.07
N ALA A 450 -9.39 -8.56 -14.79
CA ALA A 450 -8.19 -7.72 -14.95
C ALA A 450 -7.79 -7.55 -16.43
N ASP A 451 -8.08 -8.54 -17.28
CA ASP A 451 -7.85 -8.46 -18.72
C ASP A 451 -8.81 -7.45 -19.39
N ASP A 452 -9.99 -7.23 -18.80
CA ASP A 452 -10.91 -6.15 -19.14
C ASP A 452 -10.51 -4.86 -18.39
N ALA A 453 -9.52 -4.13 -18.91
CA ALA A 453 -9.01 -2.87 -18.32
C ALA A 453 -10.08 -1.77 -18.13
N GLU A 454 -11.32 -2.02 -18.54
CA GLU A 454 -12.45 -1.10 -18.40
C GLU A 454 -13.04 -1.06 -16.97
N TYR A 455 -12.69 -1.99 -16.08
CA TYR A 455 -13.33 -2.14 -14.76
C TYR A 455 -12.49 -1.68 -13.56
N SER A 456 -11.64 -0.74 -13.72
CA SER A 456 -10.84 -0.20 -12.59
C SER A 456 -11.05 1.30 -12.41
N PRO A 457 -11.12 1.81 -11.19
CA PRO A 457 -11.11 1.15 -9.89
C PRO A 457 -12.48 0.72 -9.36
N MET A 458 -12.47 -0.14 -8.35
CA MET A 458 -13.65 -0.49 -7.54
C MET A 458 -13.53 0.17 -6.16
N VAL A 459 -14.58 0.84 -5.71
CA VAL A 459 -14.66 1.45 -4.39
C VAL A 459 -15.88 0.90 -3.65
N LEU A 460 -15.64 0.42 -2.43
CA LEU A 460 -16.69 0.03 -1.49
C LEU A 460 -16.71 1.04 -0.34
N THR A 461 -17.87 1.58 -0.02
CA THR A 461 -18.05 2.49 1.11
C THR A 461 -19.22 2.03 1.97
N ALA A 462 -18.94 1.65 3.23
CA ALA A 462 -19.97 1.41 4.23
C ALA A 462 -20.18 2.66 5.10
N TYR A 463 -21.43 3.06 5.31
CA TYR A 463 -21.78 4.29 6.00
C TYR A 463 -23.11 4.18 6.75
N LYS A 464 -23.35 5.05 7.72
CA LYS A 464 -24.62 5.09 8.45
C LYS A 464 -25.72 5.76 7.62
N LYS A 465 -26.86 5.10 7.51
CA LYS A 465 -28.07 5.65 6.89
C LYS A 465 -29.30 5.26 7.69
N ARG A 466 -29.94 6.24 8.32
CA ARG A 466 -31.20 6.05 9.07
C ARG A 466 -31.16 4.87 10.08
N GLY A 467 -30.05 4.72 10.80
CA GLY A 467 -29.86 3.65 11.79
C GLY A 467 -29.38 2.31 11.25
N HIS A 468 -29.22 2.16 9.93
CA HIS A 468 -28.66 1.00 9.27
C HIS A 468 -27.24 1.26 8.78
N VAL A 469 -26.48 0.20 8.51
CA VAL A 469 -25.22 0.26 7.76
C VAL A 469 -25.55 0.02 6.29
N ALA A 470 -25.51 1.09 5.52
CA ALA A 470 -25.61 1.00 4.07
C ALA A 470 -24.23 0.76 3.47
N THR A 471 -24.19 0.12 2.31
CA THR A 471 -22.94 -0.09 1.54
C THR A 471 -23.21 0.25 0.08
N ASP A 472 -22.33 1.07 -0.48
CA ASP A 472 -22.26 1.32 -1.91
C ASP A 472 -21.00 0.68 -2.45
N ILE A 473 -21.10 -0.01 -3.59
CA ILE A 473 -19.96 -0.54 -4.35
C ILE A 473 -20.05 0.07 -5.74
N MET A 474 -18.99 0.75 -6.14
CA MET A 474 -18.91 1.38 -7.46
C MET A 474 -17.70 0.82 -8.20
N VAL A 475 -17.94 0.38 -9.44
CA VAL A 475 -16.87 0.06 -10.39
C VAL A 475 -16.89 1.14 -11.44
N SER A 476 -15.81 1.89 -11.53
CA SER A 476 -15.69 3.01 -12.46
C SER A 476 -14.98 2.56 -13.72
N ASN A 477 -15.54 2.94 -14.88
CA ASN A 477 -14.80 2.90 -16.13
C ASN A 477 -13.93 4.15 -16.21
N LEU A 478 -12.71 4.01 -15.76
CA LEU A 478 -11.69 5.02 -15.95
C LEU A 478 -10.83 4.51 -17.10
N SER A 479 -11.09 4.97 -18.31
CA SER A 479 -10.21 4.81 -19.48
C SER A 479 -8.86 5.52 -19.26
N MET A 480 -8.36 5.47 -18.05
CA MET A 480 -7.10 6.09 -17.67
C MET A 480 -5.95 5.16 -18.01
N GLN A 481 -4.95 5.76 -18.61
CA GLN A 481 -3.66 5.10 -18.76
C GLN A 481 -3.20 4.61 -17.38
N ARG A 482 -2.71 3.38 -17.35
CA ARG A 482 -2.10 2.81 -16.15
C ARG A 482 -1.07 3.80 -15.59
N VAL A 483 -1.29 4.25 -14.37
CA VAL A 483 -0.32 5.09 -13.68
C VAL A 483 0.86 4.20 -13.31
N LYS A 484 1.96 4.35 -14.02
CA LYS A 484 3.21 3.71 -13.61
C LYS A 484 3.66 4.35 -12.30
N ALA A 485 4.02 3.49 -11.34
CA ALA A 485 4.86 3.96 -10.25
C ALA A 485 6.06 4.70 -10.85
N PRO A 486 6.46 5.86 -10.29
CA PRO A 486 7.67 6.53 -10.76
C PRO A 486 8.78 5.48 -10.82
N GLU A 487 9.42 5.34 -12.00
CA GLU A 487 10.54 4.42 -12.12
C GLU A 487 11.58 4.81 -11.08
N PHE A 488 11.76 3.92 -10.12
CA PHE A 488 12.87 4.06 -9.20
C PHE A 488 14.13 3.82 -10.03
N GLU A 489 14.90 4.85 -10.29
CA GLU A 489 16.29 4.57 -10.60
C GLU A 489 16.81 3.67 -9.45
N ARG A 490 17.24 2.46 -9.81
CA ARG A 490 17.90 1.54 -8.88
C ARG A 490 18.93 2.36 -8.12
N ASP A 491 19.07 2.11 -6.83
CA ASP A 491 20.10 2.73 -6.01
C ASP A 491 21.40 2.75 -6.83
N THR A 492 21.74 3.92 -7.35
CA THR A 492 22.97 4.06 -8.14
C THR A 492 24.09 3.79 -7.18
N VAL A 493 24.88 2.75 -7.47
CA VAL A 493 26.02 2.36 -6.65
C VAL A 493 26.90 3.59 -6.46
N VAL A 494 27.19 3.94 -5.21
CA VAL A 494 28.15 5.01 -4.89
C VAL A 494 29.48 4.64 -5.53
N VAL A 495 29.98 5.48 -6.40
CA VAL A 495 31.29 5.27 -7.02
C VAL A 495 32.35 5.74 -6.03
N ILE A 496 33.07 4.78 -5.44
CA ILE A 496 34.19 5.07 -4.56
C ILE A 496 35.41 5.39 -5.43
N PRO A 497 36.00 6.59 -5.32
CA PRO A 497 37.20 6.93 -6.07
C PRO A 497 38.37 5.98 -5.74
N GLU A 498 38.99 5.41 -6.73
CA GLU A 498 40.10 4.44 -6.54
C GLU A 498 41.50 5.09 -6.45
N GLY A 499 41.60 6.35 -6.77
CA GLY A 499 42.88 7.04 -6.84
C GLY A 499 43.64 6.77 -8.17
N PRO A 500 44.90 7.18 -8.31
CA PRO A 500 45.74 7.81 -7.29
C PRO A 500 45.29 9.24 -6.92
N PHE A 501 45.36 9.57 -5.62
CA PHE A 501 44.97 10.88 -5.09
C PHE A 501 46.20 11.84 -5.00
N ARG A 502 46.00 13.06 -5.47
CA ARG A 502 47.03 14.08 -5.40
C ARG A 502 47.12 14.62 -3.98
N VAL A 503 48.27 14.50 -3.34
CA VAL A 503 48.55 14.94 -1.97
C VAL A 503 49.80 15.81 -1.96
N LYS A 504 49.74 16.90 -1.21
CA LYS A 504 50.90 17.84 -1.13
C LYS A 504 51.96 17.29 -0.18
N ASN A 505 53.20 17.24 -0.63
CA ASN A 505 54.35 16.88 0.21
C ASN A 505 54.97 18.14 0.81
N SER A 506 54.79 18.33 2.12
CA SER A 506 55.33 19.48 2.83
C SER A 506 56.86 19.56 2.90
N GLY A 507 57.55 18.42 2.66
CA GLY A 507 59.02 18.40 2.67
C GLY A 507 59.65 18.90 1.36
N THR A 508 58.96 18.69 0.22
CA THR A 508 59.46 19.07 -1.10
C THR A 508 58.65 20.18 -1.75
N GLY A 509 57.47 20.50 -1.23
CA GLY A 509 56.52 21.44 -1.82
C GLY A 509 55.78 20.90 -3.06
N LYS A 510 56.15 19.70 -3.55
CA LYS A 510 55.59 19.08 -4.74
C LYS A 510 54.30 18.29 -4.42
N MET A 511 53.52 18.02 -5.45
CA MET A 511 52.41 17.05 -5.38
C MET A 511 52.93 15.63 -5.54
N ASN A 512 52.41 14.71 -4.76
CA ASN A 512 52.66 13.29 -4.82
C ASN A 512 51.32 12.57 -5.06
N LEU A 513 51.39 11.28 -5.43
CA LEU A 513 50.25 10.41 -5.68
C LEU A 513 50.16 9.38 -4.58
N PHE A 514 49.09 9.46 -3.79
CA PHE A 514 48.72 8.48 -2.78
C PHE A 514 47.69 7.46 -3.39
N TYR A 515 47.90 6.16 -3.22
CA TYR A 515 47.04 5.13 -3.78
C TYR A 515 47.14 3.82 -3.01
N GLN A 516 46.19 2.96 -3.22
CA GLN A 516 46.26 1.58 -2.78
C GLN A 516 46.60 0.68 -3.96
N ASN A 517 47.56 -0.23 -3.79
CA ASN A 517 47.96 -1.15 -4.84
C ASN A 517 47.12 -2.44 -4.81
N SER A 518 47.35 -3.32 -5.79
CA SER A 518 46.61 -4.60 -5.91
C SER A 518 46.85 -5.60 -4.77
N SER A 519 47.89 -5.45 -3.98
CA SER A 519 48.14 -6.22 -2.75
C SER A 519 47.49 -5.63 -1.50
N GLY A 520 46.74 -4.51 -1.64
CA GLY A 520 46.09 -3.80 -0.54
C GLY A 520 47.02 -2.86 0.25
N ALA A 521 48.31 -2.73 -0.13
CA ALA A 521 49.20 -1.79 0.54
C ALA A 521 48.91 -0.35 0.10
N ILE A 522 48.93 0.59 1.05
CA ILE A 522 48.89 2.02 0.76
C ILE A 522 50.30 2.52 0.38
N CYS A 523 50.34 3.27 -0.70
CA CYS A 523 51.59 3.68 -1.33
C CYS A 523 51.62 5.17 -1.64
N LEU A 524 52.83 5.75 -1.64
CA LEU A 524 53.09 7.10 -2.12
C LEU A 524 54.18 7.07 -3.22
N LYS A 525 53.93 7.80 -4.31
CA LYS A 525 54.87 7.98 -5.39
C LYS A 525 54.93 9.44 -5.86
N GLU A 526 55.98 9.83 -6.51
CA GLU A 526 56.05 11.12 -7.21
C GLU A 526 55.17 11.11 -8.47
N GLU A 527 54.86 12.27 -9.02
CA GLU A 527 54.01 12.35 -10.24
C GLU A 527 54.70 11.73 -11.46
N ASP A 528 56.03 11.62 -11.48
CA ASP A 528 56.79 10.91 -12.50
C ASP A 528 56.78 9.38 -12.37
N GLY A 529 56.14 8.87 -11.32
CA GLY A 529 55.97 7.44 -11.06
C GLY A 529 57.00 6.85 -10.07
N LYS A 530 57.99 7.58 -9.62
CA LYS A 530 58.99 7.09 -8.66
C LYS A 530 58.37 6.81 -7.29
N GLY A 531 58.42 5.55 -6.84
CA GLY A 531 57.95 5.15 -5.52
C GLY A 531 58.71 5.80 -4.37
N LEU A 532 58.01 6.28 -3.38
CA LEU A 532 58.56 6.87 -2.15
C LEU A 532 58.50 5.88 -0.99
N TRP A 533 57.32 5.30 -0.76
CA TRP A 533 57.12 4.28 0.24
C TRP A 533 55.84 3.46 -0.03
N GLY A 534 55.72 2.29 0.61
CA GLY A 534 54.54 1.46 0.67
C GLY A 534 54.39 0.85 2.07
N VAL A 535 53.16 0.84 2.61
CA VAL A 535 52.87 0.34 3.95
C VAL A 535 51.78 -0.74 3.81
N PRO A 536 51.95 -1.94 4.36
CA PRO A 536 50.91 -2.96 4.40
C PRO A 536 49.65 -2.40 5.11
N PHE A 537 48.47 -2.56 4.48
CA PHE A 537 47.23 -2.04 5.04
C PHE A 537 46.10 -3.06 4.98
N GLY A 538 45.82 -3.66 3.83
CA GLY A 538 44.91 -4.80 3.68
C GLY A 538 43.43 -4.52 3.72
N LYS A 539 42.98 -3.27 4.01
CA LYS A 539 41.56 -2.85 3.99
C LYS A 539 41.34 -1.89 2.84
N PRO A 540 40.19 -1.96 2.14
CA PRO A 540 39.89 -1.04 1.03
C PRO A 540 39.72 0.40 1.55
N LEU A 541 40.14 1.37 0.72
CA LEU A 541 39.85 2.77 0.98
C LEU A 541 38.37 3.08 0.69
N CYS A 542 37.78 3.99 1.47
CA CYS A 542 36.37 4.39 1.33
C CYS A 542 36.17 5.66 0.49
N GLY A 543 37.20 6.20 -0.15
CA GLY A 543 37.11 7.44 -0.91
C GLY A 543 38.45 8.15 -1.07
N THR A 544 38.40 9.47 -1.16
CA THR A 544 39.58 10.31 -1.41
C THR A 544 40.52 10.37 -0.20
N ALA A 545 41.79 10.64 -0.49
CA ALA A 545 42.78 10.99 0.51
C ALA A 545 43.13 12.49 0.39
N GLN A 546 43.18 13.18 1.53
CA GLN A 546 43.43 14.61 1.58
C GLN A 546 44.55 14.94 2.57
N THR A 547 45.11 16.15 2.48
CA THR A 547 46.21 16.59 3.36
C THR A 547 45.75 17.63 4.37
N VAL A 548 46.21 17.48 5.62
CA VAL A 548 45.95 18.37 6.73
C VAL A 548 47.26 18.76 7.43
N ASP A 549 47.33 19.94 8.01
CA ASP A 549 48.39 20.33 8.96
C ASP A 549 47.91 20.07 10.39
N TYR A 550 47.84 18.79 10.77
CA TYR A 550 47.29 18.38 12.07
C TYR A 550 48.00 18.97 13.28
N TYR A 551 49.31 19.17 13.15
CA TYR A 551 50.11 19.73 14.24
C TYR A 551 50.28 21.25 14.16
N ALA A 552 49.66 21.93 13.20
CA ALA A 552 49.79 23.37 12.96
C ALA A 552 51.27 23.85 12.88
N ASN A 553 52.14 23.07 12.22
CA ASN A 553 53.56 23.29 12.12
C ASN A 553 54.10 23.29 10.69
N GLY A 554 53.21 23.35 9.70
CA GLY A 554 53.50 23.33 8.27
C GLY A 554 53.85 21.95 7.71
N LYS A 555 53.85 20.89 8.52
CA LYS A 555 54.10 19.51 8.09
C LYS A 555 52.78 18.81 7.87
N LEU A 556 52.49 18.47 6.60
CA LEU A 556 51.22 17.88 6.21
C LEU A 556 51.18 16.37 6.47
N GLN A 557 50.03 15.91 6.91
CA GLN A 557 49.66 14.51 7.05
C GLN A 557 48.58 14.17 6.03
N ILE A 558 48.49 12.88 5.64
CA ILE A 558 47.50 12.35 4.73
C ILE A 558 46.39 11.70 5.54
N VAL A 559 45.14 12.14 5.35
CA VAL A 559 43.93 11.60 5.96
C VAL A 559 43.19 10.78 4.93
N PHE A 560 42.71 9.58 5.31
CA PHE A 560 41.90 8.68 4.46
C PHE A 560 40.98 7.82 5.31
N GLY A 561 39.87 7.36 4.72
CA GLY A 561 38.88 6.48 5.36
C GLY A 561 39.03 5.03 4.96
N SER A 562 38.75 4.11 5.89
CA SER A 562 38.64 2.67 5.63
C SER A 562 37.84 1.97 6.72
N GLY A 563 36.85 1.13 6.32
CA GLY A 563 35.92 0.49 7.24
C GLY A 563 35.09 1.53 8.03
N SER A 564 35.09 1.44 9.36
CA SER A 564 34.41 2.41 10.24
C SER A 564 35.33 3.56 10.71
N SER A 565 36.57 3.61 10.21
CA SER A 565 37.61 4.45 10.81
C SER A 565 38.26 5.42 9.81
N VAL A 566 38.73 6.54 10.31
CA VAL A 566 39.60 7.46 9.60
C VAL A 566 41.03 7.29 10.10
N TYR A 567 41.97 7.21 9.18
CA TYR A 567 43.37 7.02 9.39
C TYR A 567 44.14 8.28 9.04
N MET A 568 45.28 8.46 9.66
CA MET A 568 46.20 9.54 9.34
C MET A 568 47.65 9.01 9.28
N ILE A 569 48.38 9.40 8.24
CA ILE A 569 49.76 8.96 8.01
C ILE A 569 50.63 10.17 7.64
N ASP A 570 51.87 10.16 8.10
CA ASP A 570 52.81 11.24 7.76
C ASP A 570 53.44 11.05 6.36
N ARG A 571 54.16 12.04 5.89
CA ARG A 571 54.85 12.02 4.58
C ARG A 571 55.86 10.89 4.41
N LEU A 572 56.26 10.24 5.50
CA LEU A 572 57.21 9.11 5.50
C LEU A 572 56.52 7.73 5.63
N GLY A 573 55.21 7.69 5.61
CA GLY A 573 54.43 6.45 5.70
C GLY A 573 54.22 5.95 7.13
N ARG A 574 54.36 6.80 8.16
CA ARG A 574 54.16 6.41 9.55
C ARG A 574 52.79 6.86 10.04
N PHE A 575 52.07 5.98 10.71
CA PHE A 575 50.77 6.30 11.31
C PHE A 575 50.96 7.35 12.42
N VAL A 576 50.05 8.34 12.43
CA VAL A 576 50.02 9.41 13.39
C VAL A 576 49.39 8.92 14.70
N GLY A 577 50.00 9.27 15.84
CA GLY A 577 49.46 8.89 17.16
C GLY A 577 48.04 9.47 17.39
N GLY A 578 47.15 8.65 17.96
CA GLY A 578 45.76 9.00 18.11
C GLY A 578 44.86 8.53 16.96
N PHE A 579 45.42 7.97 15.89
CA PHE A 579 44.69 7.35 14.78
C PHE A 579 45.00 5.86 14.71
N PRO A 580 44.03 5.04 14.17
CA PRO A 580 42.75 5.42 13.59
C PRO A 580 41.73 5.92 14.62
N VAL A 581 40.84 6.82 14.18
CA VAL A 581 39.66 7.24 14.93
C VAL A 581 38.46 6.47 14.38
N ASP A 582 37.82 5.69 15.23
CA ASP A 582 36.63 4.89 14.87
C ASP A 582 35.35 5.67 15.14
N PHE A 583 34.45 5.70 14.16
CA PHE A 583 33.12 6.35 14.25
C PHE A 583 32.01 5.40 14.68
N GLY A 584 32.31 4.11 14.87
CA GLY A 584 31.33 3.09 15.25
C GLY A 584 30.33 2.67 14.16
N LYS A 585 30.41 3.31 12.97
CA LYS A 585 29.58 3.00 11.79
C LYS A 585 30.46 2.90 10.55
N GLU A 586 30.19 1.93 9.69
CA GLU A 586 30.93 1.80 8.42
C GLU A 586 30.77 3.03 7.54
N ILE A 587 31.90 3.50 7.02
CA ILE A 587 32.00 4.58 6.05
C ILE A 587 31.77 3.98 4.64
N LEU A 588 30.82 4.54 3.90
CA LEU A 588 30.60 4.21 2.50
C LEU A 588 31.46 5.09 1.58
N LEU A 589 31.53 6.39 1.89
CA LEU A 589 32.29 7.37 1.11
C LEU A 589 32.88 8.47 2.02
N GLY A 590 34.11 8.85 1.77
CA GLY A 590 34.82 9.92 2.48
C GLY A 590 36.18 9.48 3.03
N PRO A 591 36.87 10.37 3.75
CA PRO A 591 36.41 11.66 4.26
C PRO A 591 36.60 12.81 3.27
N ASP A 592 35.73 13.83 3.34
CA ASP A 592 36.07 15.17 2.88
C ASP A 592 36.47 16.04 4.09
N VAL A 593 37.54 16.82 3.92
CA VAL A 593 38.16 17.55 5.02
C VAL A 593 37.97 19.07 4.83
N TYR A 594 37.54 19.74 5.90
CA TYR A 594 37.26 21.18 5.90
C TYR A 594 37.98 21.88 7.05
N ASP A 595 38.63 23.02 6.74
CA ASP A 595 39.09 23.99 7.71
C ASP A 595 38.25 25.28 7.55
N PHE A 596 37.11 25.33 8.25
CA PHE A 596 36.15 26.43 8.08
C PHE A 596 36.65 27.78 8.55
N ASN A 597 37.63 27.80 9.46
CA ASN A 597 38.11 29.00 10.10
C ASN A 597 39.57 29.34 9.73
N GLY A 598 40.23 28.51 8.92
CA GLY A 598 41.63 28.69 8.55
C GLY A 598 42.61 28.59 9.71
N ASN A 599 42.24 27.86 10.77
CA ASN A 599 43.01 27.76 12.02
C ASN A 599 43.50 26.34 12.33
N ASN A 600 43.46 25.45 11.34
CA ASN A 600 43.79 24.02 11.43
C ASN A 600 42.88 23.21 12.37
N ALA A 601 41.68 23.74 12.70
CA ALA A 601 40.62 23.00 13.39
C ALA A 601 39.78 22.26 12.39
N TYR A 602 40.30 21.16 11.86
CA TYR A 602 39.68 20.41 10.77
C TYR A 602 38.43 19.66 11.22
N ASN A 603 37.41 19.70 10.35
CA ASN A 603 36.27 18.83 10.40
C ASN A 603 36.30 17.89 9.18
N ILE A 604 35.74 16.69 9.33
CA ILE A 604 35.65 15.70 8.30
C ILE A 604 34.21 15.30 8.11
N MET A 605 33.78 15.19 6.87
CA MET A 605 32.46 14.72 6.49
C MET A 605 32.57 13.33 5.87
N VAL A 606 31.69 12.42 6.27
CA VAL A 606 31.61 11.07 5.73
C VAL A 606 30.16 10.70 5.46
N LEU A 607 29.96 9.89 4.44
CA LEU A 607 28.72 9.16 4.19
C LEU A 607 28.86 7.75 4.78
N HIS A 608 27.99 7.40 5.68
CA HIS A 608 27.91 6.04 6.25
C HIS A 608 27.12 5.08 5.36
N LYS A 609 27.31 3.77 5.53
CA LYS A 609 26.53 2.73 4.82
C LYS A 609 25.04 2.78 5.14
N ASP A 610 24.65 3.33 6.30
CA ASP A 610 23.26 3.60 6.67
C ASP A 610 22.68 4.85 5.96
N ARG A 611 23.40 5.42 5.00
CA ARG A 611 23.06 6.59 4.17
C ARG A 611 23.04 7.92 4.93
N THR A 612 23.45 7.94 6.19
CA THR A 612 23.59 9.19 6.94
C THR A 612 24.91 9.87 6.60
N ILE A 613 24.86 11.20 6.40
CA ILE A 613 26.04 12.05 6.24
C ILE A 613 26.32 12.71 7.57
N GLU A 614 27.52 12.48 8.08
CA GLU A 614 27.90 12.97 9.38
C GLU A 614 29.19 13.80 9.31
N MET A 615 29.28 14.78 10.21
CA MET A 615 30.50 15.61 10.40
C MET A 615 31.12 15.28 11.75
N TYR A 616 32.44 15.14 11.73
CA TYR A 616 33.24 14.88 12.92
C TYR A 616 34.47 15.82 12.94
N ASN A 617 34.97 16.11 14.12
CA ASN A 617 36.34 16.63 14.24
C ASN A 617 37.35 15.47 14.12
N LEU A 618 38.65 15.81 14.05
CA LEU A 618 39.71 14.79 13.96
C LEU A 618 39.87 13.93 15.23
N LYS A 619 39.06 14.14 16.28
CA LYS A 619 38.99 13.31 17.49
C LYS A 619 37.76 12.38 17.46
N GLY A 620 36.98 12.37 16.38
CA GLY A 620 35.77 11.56 16.24
C GLY A 620 34.53 12.12 16.94
N GLN A 621 34.56 13.36 17.38
CA GLN A 621 33.43 14.00 18.05
C GLN A 621 32.62 14.80 17.04
N LYS A 622 31.30 14.67 17.10
CA LYS A 622 30.38 15.49 16.31
C LYS A 622 30.33 16.91 16.86
N PRO A 623 30.36 17.94 16.01
CA PRO A 623 30.08 19.30 16.46
C PRO A 623 28.72 19.38 17.13
N ALA A 624 28.60 20.12 18.25
CA ALA A 624 27.37 20.19 19.03
C ALA A 624 26.15 20.74 18.26
N SER A 625 26.41 21.53 17.23
CA SER A 625 25.36 22.09 16.34
C SER A 625 25.02 21.20 15.14
N TRP A 626 25.75 20.09 14.94
CA TRP A 626 25.53 19.23 13.80
C TRP A 626 24.35 18.25 14.03
N ASN A 627 23.35 18.28 13.15
CA ASN A 627 22.13 17.47 13.26
C ASN A 627 22.10 16.30 12.27
N GLY A 628 23.22 16.06 11.56
CA GLY A 628 23.26 15.05 10.48
C GLY A 628 22.55 15.52 9.21
N ILE A 629 22.81 14.83 8.12
CA ILE A 629 22.04 14.96 6.87
C ILE A 629 21.61 13.56 6.46
N ASP A 630 20.30 13.35 6.33
CA ASP A 630 19.70 12.17 5.70
C ASP A 630 18.90 12.65 4.50
N PRO A 631 19.41 12.48 3.26
CA PRO A 631 18.69 12.90 2.06
C PRO A 631 17.50 12.00 1.71
N GLY A 632 17.26 10.95 2.47
CA GLY A 632 16.21 9.96 2.19
C GLY A 632 16.50 9.05 0.99
N GLU A 633 17.59 9.30 0.26
CA GLU A 633 17.98 8.60 -0.98
C GLU A 633 19.49 8.39 -1.05
N THR A 634 19.90 7.48 -1.94
CA THR A 634 21.34 7.29 -2.21
C THR A 634 21.92 8.49 -2.92
N ILE A 635 23.05 8.96 -2.45
CA ILE A 635 23.84 10.02 -3.08
C ILE A 635 25.08 9.42 -3.76
N LYS A 636 25.51 10.03 -4.86
CA LYS A 636 26.72 9.58 -5.61
C LYS A 636 28.03 10.17 -5.06
N ALA A 637 27.94 11.32 -4.42
CA ALA A 637 29.07 12.08 -3.88
C ALA A 637 28.69 12.72 -2.55
N LEU A 638 29.70 13.10 -1.75
CA LEU A 638 29.50 13.93 -0.56
C LEU A 638 28.92 15.31 -0.93
N PRO A 639 28.22 15.98 0.01
CA PRO A 639 27.62 17.29 -0.24
C PRO A 639 28.60 18.34 -0.76
N GLU A 640 28.19 19.09 -1.76
CA GLU A 640 28.93 20.25 -2.25
C GLU A 640 28.78 21.43 -1.28
N LYS A 641 29.89 22.00 -0.86
CA LYS A 641 29.91 23.21 -0.03
C LYS A 641 29.70 24.45 -0.90
N ILE A 642 28.70 25.25 -0.56
CA ILE A 642 28.52 26.61 -1.12
C ILE A 642 28.54 27.64 0.00
N GLU A 643 29.01 28.85 -0.31
CA GLU A 643 29.07 29.97 0.62
C GLU A 643 28.31 31.17 0.07
N VAL A 644 27.31 31.64 0.82
CA VAL A 644 26.41 32.73 0.41
C VAL A 644 26.25 33.69 1.57
N GLY A 645 26.60 34.97 1.40
CA GLY A 645 26.53 35.99 2.45
C GLY A 645 27.33 35.65 3.71
N GLY A 646 28.48 34.99 3.56
CA GLY A 646 29.30 34.52 4.68
C GLY A 646 28.75 33.34 5.46
N ARG A 647 27.68 32.65 4.93
CA ARG A 647 27.12 31.45 5.50
C ARG A 647 27.39 30.27 4.58
N ILE A 648 27.67 29.14 5.18
CA ILE A 648 27.90 27.88 4.48
C ILE A 648 26.61 27.08 4.39
N TYR A 649 26.35 26.47 3.22
CA TYR A 649 25.26 25.57 2.93
C TYR A 649 25.80 24.31 2.25
N TRP A 650 25.04 23.23 2.36
CA TRP A 650 25.36 21.94 1.75
C TRP A 650 24.36 21.62 0.65
N VAL A 651 24.84 21.40 -0.56
CA VAL A 651 24.03 20.94 -1.69
C VAL A 651 24.19 19.44 -1.83
N VAL A 652 23.11 18.71 -1.64
CA VAL A 652 23.05 17.26 -1.77
C VAL A 652 22.29 16.93 -3.05
N ARG A 653 22.94 16.21 -3.96
CA ARG A 653 22.34 15.74 -5.20
C ARG A 653 22.08 14.25 -5.10
N THR A 654 20.81 13.89 -5.18
CA THR A 654 20.35 12.51 -5.28
C THR A 654 19.94 12.18 -6.72
N SER A 655 19.55 10.96 -7.01
CA SER A 655 19.04 10.59 -8.33
C SER A 655 17.73 11.32 -8.71
N LYS A 656 16.97 11.83 -7.73
CA LYS A 656 15.59 12.33 -7.92
C LYS A 656 15.34 13.71 -7.38
N GLN A 657 16.26 14.26 -6.60
CA GLN A 657 16.12 15.59 -6.03
C GLN A 657 17.46 16.25 -5.75
N THR A 658 17.46 17.58 -5.74
CA THR A 658 18.55 18.37 -5.21
C THR A 658 18.07 19.08 -3.94
N LEU A 659 18.79 18.90 -2.85
CA LEU A 659 18.46 19.44 -1.53
C LEU A 659 19.51 20.44 -1.10
N ILE A 660 19.11 21.57 -0.51
CA ILE A 660 20.04 22.53 0.08
C ILE A 660 19.82 22.58 1.58
N TYR A 661 20.86 22.26 2.33
CA TYR A 661 20.83 22.21 3.79
C TYR A 661 21.59 23.41 4.40
N PRO A 662 21.20 23.85 5.61
CA PRO A 662 22.01 24.77 6.36
C PRO A 662 23.33 24.12 6.80
N PHE A 663 24.30 24.94 7.25
CA PHE A 663 25.59 24.45 7.75
C PHE A 663 25.45 23.33 8.81
N THR A 664 24.47 23.44 9.65
CA THR A 664 24.20 22.48 10.76
C THR A 664 23.57 21.18 10.34
N GLY A 665 23.25 21.00 9.06
CA GLY A 665 22.46 19.85 8.60
C GLY A 665 21.01 19.89 9.08
N GLY A 666 20.41 18.72 9.30
CA GLY A 666 19.03 18.58 9.76
C GLY A 666 18.02 18.68 8.61
N THR A 667 17.13 19.67 8.66
CA THR A 667 16.10 19.87 7.63
C THR A 667 16.65 20.63 6.44
N PRO A 668 16.40 20.21 5.18
CA PRO A 668 16.75 21.01 4.02
C PRO A 668 15.93 22.31 3.98
N LEU A 669 16.58 23.39 3.58
CA LEU A 669 15.94 24.70 3.39
C LEU A 669 15.05 24.70 2.14
N THR A 670 15.43 23.95 1.13
CA THR A 670 14.69 23.81 -0.12
C THR A 670 15.01 22.47 -0.77
N ALA A 671 14.04 21.97 -1.55
CA ALA A 671 14.14 20.76 -2.34
C ALA A 671 13.67 21.03 -3.77
N PHE A 672 14.38 20.49 -4.74
CA PHE A 672 14.05 20.56 -6.16
C PHE A 672 13.81 19.13 -6.66
N THR A 673 12.67 18.87 -7.27
CA THR A 673 12.28 17.54 -7.74
C THR A 673 11.99 17.53 -9.24
N GLY A 674 12.05 16.37 -9.86
CA GLY A 674 11.74 16.19 -11.28
C GLY A 674 12.54 17.12 -12.18
N GLN A 675 11.89 17.78 -13.13
CA GLN A 675 12.54 18.71 -14.06
C GLN A 675 13.02 20.02 -13.42
N GLN A 676 12.64 20.27 -12.16
CA GLN A 676 13.15 21.43 -11.41
C GLN A 676 14.48 21.14 -10.71
N MET A 677 14.96 19.90 -10.69
CA MET A 677 16.27 19.57 -10.12
C MET A 677 17.38 20.42 -10.76
N ILE A 678 18.37 20.76 -9.97
CA ILE A 678 19.56 21.50 -10.45
C ILE A 678 20.39 20.55 -11.32
N MET A 679 20.75 20.99 -12.51
CA MET A 679 21.62 20.23 -13.41
C MET A 679 22.97 19.90 -12.74
N PRO A 680 23.46 18.64 -12.86
CA PRO A 680 24.71 18.23 -12.18
C PRO A 680 25.93 19.08 -12.52
N ASP A 681 26.00 19.49 -13.78
CA ASP A 681 27.16 20.22 -14.33
C ASP A 681 26.98 21.76 -14.32
N SER A 682 25.85 22.25 -13.74
CA SER A 682 25.62 23.68 -13.65
C SER A 682 26.27 24.27 -12.40
N SER A 683 26.86 25.46 -12.54
CA SER A 683 27.29 26.26 -11.41
C SER A 683 26.09 26.71 -10.58
N ILE A 684 26.33 26.86 -9.28
CA ILE A 684 25.41 27.55 -8.37
C ILE A 684 26.01 28.95 -8.14
N ASP A 685 25.41 29.94 -8.80
CA ASP A 685 25.95 31.28 -8.80
C ASP A 685 25.32 32.15 -7.71
N VAL A 686 26.15 32.81 -6.91
CA VAL A 686 25.64 33.70 -5.85
C VAL A 686 25.15 35.01 -6.51
N VAL A 687 23.88 35.33 -6.29
CA VAL A 687 23.24 36.55 -6.84
C VAL A 687 23.28 37.71 -5.85
N ASP A 688 23.04 37.41 -4.58
CA ASP A 688 23.08 38.38 -3.48
C ASP A 688 23.46 37.69 -2.15
N GLU A 689 23.41 38.42 -1.03
CA GLU A 689 23.79 37.92 0.32
C GLU A 689 22.89 36.76 0.83
N ALA A 690 21.78 36.43 0.15
CA ALA A 690 20.85 35.44 0.62
C ALA A 690 20.28 34.56 -0.52
N SER A 691 20.76 34.73 -1.75
CA SER A 691 20.18 34.08 -2.92
C SER A 691 21.23 33.50 -3.85
N VAL A 692 20.92 32.37 -4.46
CA VAL A 692 21.71 31.74 -5.53
C VAL A 692 20.86 31.58 -6.78
N GLN A 693 21.50 31.68 -7.93
CA GLN A 693 20.91 31.29 -9.21
C GLN A 693 21.37 29.89 -9.58
N VAL A 694 20.42 29.06 -10.00
CA VAL A 694 20.63 27.66 -10.38
C VAL A 694 20.02 27.38 -11.72
N GLN A 695 20.62 26.50 -12.52
CA GLN A 695 20.09 26.04 -13.78
C GLN A 695 19.41 24.67 -13.58
N CYS A 696 18.15 24.53 -13.97
CA CYS A 696 17.35 23.33 -13.78
C CYS A 696 17.23 22.50 -15.07
N TYR A 697 16.84 21.23 -14.95
CA TYR A 697 16.65 20.31 -16.08
C TYR A 697 15.58 20.78 -17.09
N ASP A 698 14.61 21.60 -16.68
CA ASP A 698 13.63 22.21 -17.57
C ASP A 698 14.20 23.37 -18.43
N GLY A 699 15.50 23.59 -18.37
CA GLY A 699 16.20 24.66 -19.11
C GLY A 699 16.02 26.06 -18.54
N ARG A 700 15.38 26.21 -17.38
CA ARG A 700 15.14 27.50 -16.75
C ARG A 700 16.17 27.79 -15.66
N ALA A 701 16.67 29.02 -15.64
CA ALA A 701 17.40 29.55 -14.49
C ALA A 701 16.39 29.98 -13.40
N ARG A 702 16.68 29.63 -12.15
CA ARG A 702 15.88 30.00 -10.97
C ARG A 702 16.73 30.69 -9.92
N VAL A 703 16.18 31.76 -9.34
CA VAL A 703 16.78 32.39 -8.16
C VAL A 703 16.14 31.80 -6.91
N VAL A 704 16.97 31.26 -6.05
CA VAL A 704 16.57 30.55 -4.81
C VAL A 704 17.06 31.34 -3.61
N LYS A 705 16.14 31.71 -2.73
CA LYS A 705 16.48 32.34 -1.46
C LYS A 705 16.88 31.30 -0.43
N LEU A 706 18.07 31.45 0.14
CA LEU A 706 18.59 30.66 1.27
C LEU A 706 18.44 31.52 2.53
N LYS A 707 17.62 31.11 3.46
CA LYS A 707 17.39 31.86 4.72
C LYS A 707 18.17 31.26 5.88
#